data_236ec16ce2dbeeb69d95285fa446f53d
#
_entry.id   236ec16ce2dbeeb69d95285fa446f53d
#
_cell.length_a   1.000
_cell.length_b   1.000
_cell.length_c   1.000
_cell.angle_alpha   90.00
_cell.angle_beta   90.00
_cell.angle_gamma   90.00
#
_symmetry.space_group_name_H-M   'P 1'
#
loop_
_entity.id
_entity.type
_entity.pdbx_description
1 polymer ?
#
loop_
_entity_poly.entity_id
_entity_poly.type
_entity_poly.pdbx_seq_one_letter_code
_entity_poly.pdbx_strand_id
1 'polypeptide(L)'
;MAAQGSHQTEKRLCVGLLAHVDAGKTTLSEAMLYQAGVIRAFGRVDHGDTFLDTDAQERSRGITIFSKQAVLPLPGCTLTLLDTPGHVDFSAEMERTLQVLDCAVLVVSGTAGVQGHTATLWQLLRRYQVPAVVFVNKMDIGTADHDALLQSLRQELDERCIDFSQPQSQLQEELSLCDDALLDEYLASGRVSDAQIASAVSHRKVFPCFFGSALKQEGVDALLDALGRFVQAPAYGTDFGARVYKIARDEKGARLTFLKVTGGTLGVKQLLAGEDWQEKADQLRLYSGSKFTLLQQAPAGTVCAVTGLTKTMPGMTLGHETAAQAPALQPVLEYRLLLTDGTDAAQAYGQLRVLEEEDPALHLVWNALLREIRVQLMGPVQMEILQKLIAQRFGLEVAFDEGNIVYLETIAAPVEGVGHYEPLRHYAEVHLLMEPAEPGSGLQFDTMCPTDTLALHWQRLILGHLAEKVHRGVLTGAPVTDIRFTLVSGRAHQKHTEGGDFRQATYRAVRQGLMKAKSVLLEPWYAFRLELPAECVGRAITDIQRMQGDYDPPETDGAQTILRGAAPVRLLRGYPNEVTAYTRGRGRLQLRVDGYRPCREQDALVRASGYDPARDLENPAGSIFCGHGAGYEVKWQVVDDAAHLPLLRFGGPVKPAPQRIVRSVAPGGAPELEKELLAIFERTYGAIRRRDVLPQMMLRSEDKREFLEALGPADDFLLVDGYNIIFAWDELKELSHTSLDTARHVLMNLLCNYQGYRGCTLILVFDAYKVPQGLGSVEKYHNIHIVYTRQAETADQYIERLSFELRGRRRVRVATSDNLEQLIILGHGAERISAQHFHDEVYAAQAEIDRILTQNNQKNNA
;
A
#
# COMPACT_ATOMS: atom_id res chain seq x y z
N MET A 1 14.97 8.87 52.40
CA MET A 1 15.39 9.55 51.14
C MET A 1 15.40 8.48 50.06
N ALA A 2 14.31 8.37 49.30
CA ALA A 2 14.19 7.43 48.20
C ALA A 2 14.78 8.12 46.94
N ALA A 3 15.80 7.49 46.36
CA ALA A 3 16.40 7.91 45.12
C ALA A 3 15.35 7.78 44.00
N GLN A 4 14.93 8.90 43.43
CA GLN A 4 14.26 8.96 42.16
C GLN A 4 15.27 8.56 41.10
N GLY A 5 15.29 7.28 40.70
CA GLY A 5 15.96 6.80 39.53
C GLY A 5 15.21 7.32 38.32
N SER A 6 15.88 8.15 37.50
CA SER A 6 15.44 8.49 36.16
C SER A 6 15.28 7.17 35.38
N HIS A 7 14.05 6.75 35.07
CA HIS A 7 13.78 5.71 34.09
C HIS A 7 14.23 6.26 32.70
N GLN A 8 15.50 6.10 32.36
CA GLN A 8 15.89 6.06 30.97
C GLN A 8 15.14 4.88 30.35
N THR A 9 14.21 5.14 29.46
CA THR A 9 13.50 4.11 28.68
C THR A 9 14.56 3.31 27.93
N GLU A 10 14.75 2.07 28.34
CA GLU A 10 15.67 1.13 27.70
C GLU A 10 15.36 1.07 26.20
N LYS A 11 16.36 1.34 25.34
CA LYS A 11 16.24 1.26 23.89
C LYS A 11 15.87 -0.15 23.49
N ARG A 12 14.77 -0.34 22.76
CA ARG A 12 14.31 -1.62 22.22
C ARG A 12 14.30 -1.58 20.71
N LEU A 13 14.93 -2.57 20.09
CA LEU A 13 15.06 -2.69 18.65
C LEU A 13 14.56 -4.06 18.19
N CYS A 14 13.84 -4.08 17.06
CA CYS A 14 13.44 -5.29 16.37
C CYS A 14 14.23 -5.39 15.06
N VAL A 15 15.16 -6.36 14.99
CA VAL A 15 16.06 -6.54 13.84
C VAL A 15 15.79 -7.88 13.17
N GLY A 16 15.56 -7.85 11.85
CA GLY A 16 15.35 -9.06 11.05
C GLY A 16 16.62 -9.49 10.30
N LEU A 17 16.89 -10.79 10.29
CA LEU A 17 17.91 -11.38 9.42
C LEU A 17 17.28 -11.84 8.12
N LEU A 18 17.73 -11.29 7.01
CA LEU A 18 17.27 -11.59 5.65
C LEU A 18 18.45 -12.15 4.84
N ALA A 19 18.21 -13.20 4.09
CA ALA A 19 19.26 -13.81 3.28
C ALA A 19 18.67 -14.62 2.13
N HIS A 20 19.46 -14.81 1.08
CA HIS A 20 19.25 -15.91 0.16
C HIS A 20 19.63 -17.24 0.83
N VAL A 21 19.10 -18.35 0.32
CA VAL A 21 19.45 -19.71 0.77
C VAL A 21 20.97 -19.88 0.76
N ASP A 22 21.48 -20.58 1.74
CA ASP A 22 22.93 -20.88 1.92
C ASP A 22 23.85 -19.66 2.11
N ALA A 23 23.34 -18.44 2.28
CA ALA A 23 24.19 -17.29 2.64
C ALA A 23 24.76 -17.38 4.06
N GLY A 24 24.25 -18.29 4.89
CA GLY A 24 24.70 -18.50 6.27
C GLY A 24 23.95 -17.68 7.32
N LYS A 25 22.68 -17.39 7.06
CA LYS A 25 21.79 -16.63 7.95
C LYS A 25 21.69 -17.25 9.35
N THR A 26 21.34 -18.54 9.45
CA THR A 26 21.22 -19.27 10.73
C THR A 26 22.55 -19.34 11.47
N THR A 27 23.67 -19.48 10.74
CA THR A 27 25.01 -19.44 11.35
C THR A 27 25.31 -18.05 11.93
N LEU A 28 24.87 -16.95 11.24
CA LEU A 28 25.05 -15.60 11.76
C LEU A 28 24.17 -15.36 12.99
N SER A 29 22.91 -15.84 12.98
CA SER A 29 22.05 -15.72 14.16
C SER A 29 22.63 -16.42 15.39
N GLU A 30 23.19 -17.63 15.21
CA GLU A 30 23.88 -18.36 16.29
C GLU A 30 25.14 -17.62 16.78
N ALA A 31 25.93 -17.03 15.87
CA ALA A 31 27.11 -16.24 16.25
C ALA A 31 26.73 -14.99 17.04
N MET A 32 25.67 -14.28 16.64
CA MET A 32 25.15 -13.12 17.37
C MET A 32 24.66 -13.52 18.76
N LEU A 33 23.92 -14.63 18.88
CA LEU A 33 23.44 -15.15 20.17
C LEU A 33 24.58 -15.58 21.11
N TYR A 34 25.61 -16.18 20.55
CA TYR A 34 26.78 -16.62 21.32
C TYR A 34 27.59 -15.43 21.83
N GLN A 35 27.87 -14.45 20.97
CA GLN A 35 28.63 -13.24 21.37
C GLN A 35 27.84 -12.35 22.34
N ALA A 36 26.50 -12.29 22.21
CA ALA A 36 25.65 -11.61 23.20
C ALA A 36 25.48 -12.39 24.52
N GLY A 37 26.07 -13.60 24.63
CA GLY A 37 26.03 -14.41 25.84
C GLY A 37 24.67 -15.08 26.14
N VAL A 38 23.76 -15.13 25.16
CA VAL A 38 22.45 -15.75 25.27
C VAL A 38 22.54 -17.27 25.27
N ILE A 39 23.45 -17.81 24.47
CA ILE A 39 23.78 -19.24 24.39
C ILE A 39 25.21 -19.47 24.87
N ARG A 40 25.44 -20.61 25.51
CA ARG A 40 26.75 -21.00 26.08
C ARG A 40 27.64 -21.75 25.12
N ALA A 41 27.07 -22.38 24.10
CA ALA A 41 27.77 -23.14 23.05
C ALA A 41 27.27 -22.65 21.70
N PHE A 42 28.19 -22.54 20.75
CA PHE A 42 27.89 -22.14 19.38
C PHE A 42 27.26 -23.32 18.63
N GLY A 43 25.95 -23.17 18.26
CA GLY A 43 25.22 -24.20 17.50
C GLY A 43 25.62 -24.22 16.02
N ARG A 44 25.58 -25.42 15.41
CA ARG A 44 25.90 -25.60 14.00
C ARG A 44 24.77 -26.23 13.24
N VAL A 45 24.42 -25.64 12.08
CA VAL A 45 23.37 -26.15 11.20
C VAL A 45 23.66 -27.61 10.78
N ASP A 46 24.92 -27.92 10.45
CA ASP A 46 25.35 -29.26 10.04
C ASP A 46 25.16 -30.33 11.13
N HIS A 47 25.15 -29.94 12.40
CA HIS A 47 24.95 -30.83 13.54
C HIS A 47 23.49 -30.89 14.01
N GLY A 48 22.61 -29.98 13.52
CA GLY A 48 21.20 -29.88 13.90
C GLY A 48 20.98 -29.44 15.35
N ASP A 49 21.95 -28.74 15.96
CA ASP A 49 21.96 -28.30 17.37
C ASP A 49 21.78 -26.76 17.52
N THR A 50 21.30 -26.10 16.47
CA THR A 50 21.02 -24.66 16.48
C THR A 50 19.90 -24.28 17.46
N PHE A 51 20.03 -23.15 18.11
CA PHE A 51 19.09 -22.64 19.11
C PHE A 51 17.73 -22.24 18.51
N LEU A 52 17.76 -21.68 17.29
CA LEU A 52 16.56 -21.17 16.63
C LEU A 52 15.83 -22.23 15.81
N ASP A 53 16.50 -23.18 15.16
CA ASP A 53 15.85 -24.21 14.36
C ASP A 53 15.21 -25.28 15.24
N THR A 54 14.03 -25.02 15.75
CA THR A 54 13.30 -25.89 16.70
C THR A 54 12.43 -26.94 16.01
N ASP A 55 12.06 -26.71 14.73
CA ASP A 55 11.21 -27.63 13.96
C ASP A 55 12.01 -28.79 13.34
N ALA A 56 11.43 -29.98 13.35
CA ALA A 56 12.08 -31.18 12.81
C ALA A 56 12.33 -31.11 11.29
N GLN A 57 11.43 -30.43 10.56
CA GLN A 57 11.56 -30.26 9.11
C GLN A 57 12.66 -29.25 8.76
N GLU A 58 12.81 -28.18 9.55
CA GLU A 58 13.90 -27.20 9.42
C GLU A 58 15.26 -27.89 9.61
N ARG A 59 15.40 -28.65 10.70
CA ARG A 59 16.65 -29.40 11.01
C ARG A 59 17.01 -30.40 9.93
N SER A 60 16.02 -31.16 9.42
CA SER A 60 16.28 -32.20 8.41
C SER A 60 16.70 -31.64 7.06
N ARG A 61 16.32 -30.39 6.75
CA ARG A 61 16.60 -29.74 5.45
C ARG A 61 17.66 -28.66 5.53
N GLY A 62 18.02 -28.20 6.75
CA GLY A 62 18.98 -27.12 6.96
C GLY A 62 18.46 -25.75 6.47
N ILE A 63 17.15 -25.57 6.38
CA ILE A 63 16.52 -24.31 5.96
C ILE A 63 15.53 -23.81 7.01
N THR A 64 15.50 -22.50 7.24
CA THR A 64 14.48 -21.86 8.09
C THR A 64 13.18 -21.75 7.29
N ILE A 65 12.08 -22.26 7.85
CA ILE A 65 10.75 -22.26 7.24
C ILE A 65 9.87 -21.20 7.90
N PHE A 66 9.92 -21.11 9.24
CA PHE A 66 9.10 -20.22 10.05
C PHE A 66 9.96 -19.14 10.70
N SER A 67 9.44 -17.93 10.77
CA SER A 67 10.11 -16.85 11.48
C SER A 67 10.24 -17.17 12.97
N LYS A 68 11.44 -17.04 13.53
CA LYS A 68 11.77 -17.29 14.93
C LYS A 68 12.26 -16.01 15.62
N GLN A 69 12.09 -15.98 16.93
CA GLN A 69 12.45 -14.83 17.75
C GLN A 69 13.49 -15.22 18.81
N ALA A 70 14.47 -14.35 19.01
CA ALA A 70 15.39 -14.38 20.15
C ALA A 70 15.62 -12.99 20.71
N VAL A 71 15.91 -12.89 22.01
CA VAL A 71 16.19 -11.64 22.70
C VAL A 71 17.68 -11.56 23.04
N LEU A 72 18.36 -10.52 22.56
CA LEU A 72 19.79 -10.25 22.78
C LEU A 72 19.95 -9.01 23.65
N PRO A 73 20.50 -9.12 24.85
CA PRO A 73 20.88 -7.95 25.63
C PRO A 73 22.18 -7.36 25.08
N LEU A 74 22.15 -6.12 24.63
CA LEU A 74 23.32 -5.34 24.21
C LEU A 74 23.54 -4.18 25.17
N PRO A 75 24.73 -3.58 25.23
CA PRO A 75 24.98 -2.41 26.06
C PRO A 75 24.02 -1.26 25.72
N GLY A 76 23.16 -0.89 26.69
CA GLY A 76 22.16 0.19 26.52
C GLY A 76 20.97 -0.09 25.62
N CYS A 77 20.81 -1.33 25.14
CA CYS A 77 19.77 -1.71 24.20
C CYS A 77 19.34 -3.16 24.38
N THR A 78 18.05 -3.44 24.32
CA THR A 78 17.53 -4.81 24.15
C THR A 78 17.15 -5.01 22.68
N LEU A 79 17.81 -5.95 21.99
CA LEU A 79 17.57 -6.29 20.60
C LEU A 79 16.72 -7.55 20.53
N THR A 80 15.57 -7.47 19.86
CA THR A 80 14.79 -8.63 19.45
C THR A 80 15.20 -9.02 18.04
N LEU A 81 15.84 -10.17 17.91
CA LEU A 81 16.25 -10.75 16.64
C LEU A 81 15.10 -11.58 16.07
N LEU A 82 14.70 -11.32 14.82
CA LEU A 82 13.77 -12.12 14.06
C LEU A 82 14.54 -12.85 12.95
N ASP A 83 14.68 -14.14 13.08
CA ASP A 83 15.25 -15.02 12.04
C ASP A 83 14.15 -15.36 11.04
N THR A 84 14.28 -14.95 9.78
CA THR A 84 13.25 -15.09 8.75
C THR A 84 13.56 -16.22 7.78
N PRO A 85 12.56 -16.79 7.08
CA PRO A 85 12.82 -17.76 6.01
C PRO A 85 13.74 -17.19 4.93
N GLY A 86 14.71 -17.97 4.47
CA GLY A 86 15.64 -17.60 3.39
C GLY A 86 15.25 -18.16 2.02
N HIS A 87 14.30 -19.11 1.96
CA HIS A 87 13.86 -19.74 0.72
C HIS A 87 12.74 -18.95 0.05
N VAL A 88 12.79 -18.85 -1.28
CA VAL A 88 11.82 -18.06 -2.09
C VAL A 88 10.38 -18.52 -1.84
N ASP A 89 10.14 -19.82 -1.64
CA ASP A 89 8.79 -20.37 -1.42
C ASP A 89 8.15 -19.88 -0.10
N PHE A 90 8.93 -19.34 0.84
CA PHE A 90 8.45 -18.79 2.11
C PHE A 90 8.55 -17.25 2.19
N SER A 91 8.74 -16.62 1.03
CA SER A 91 8.90 -15.16 0.97
C SER A 91 7.67 -14.39 1.46
N ALA A 92 6.47 -14.95 1.40
CA ALA A 92 5.26 -14.33 1.96
C ALA A 92 5.31 -14.20 3.49
N GLU A 93 5.83 -15.19 4.22
CA GLU A 93 6.03 -15.08 5.68
C GLU A 93 7.14 -14.07 6.02
N MET A 94 8.23 -14.10 5.25
CA MET A 94 9.31 -13.12 5.40
C MET A 94 8.78 -11.69 5.19
N GLU A 95 8.00 -11.44 4.13
CA GLU A 95 7.44 -10.12 3.83
C GLU A 95 6.55 -9.58 4.97
N ARG A 96 5.71 -10.42 5.58
CA ARG A 96 4.91 -10.04 6.76
C ARG A 96 5.78 -9.60 7.93
N THR A 97 6.94 -10.24 8.10
CA THR A 97 7.90 -9.88 9.16
C THR A 97 8.52 -8.51 8.94
N LEU A 98 8.71 -8.05 7.68
CA LEU A 98 9.29 -6.73 7.38
C LEU A 98 8.50 -5.58 8.02
N GLN A 99 7.19 -5.72 8.16
CA GLN A 99 6.30 -4.67 8.68
C GLN A 99 6.53 -4.34 10.17
N VAL A 100 7.25 -5.19 10.89
CA VAL A 100 7.55 -5.01 12.31
C VAL A 100 9.03 -4.73 12.60
N LEU A 101 9.88 -4.70 11.58
CA LEU A 101 11.32 -4.44 11.74
C LEU A 101 11.62 -2.96 11.93
N ASP A 102 12.58 -2.67 12.80
CA ASP A 102 13.22 -1.34 12.90
C ASP A 102 14.46 -1.27 12.00
N CYS A 103 15.09 -2.42 11.75
CA CYS A 103 16.21 -2.58 10.84
C CYS A 103 16.29 -4.01 10.32
N ALA A 104 16.85 -4.19 9.16
CA ALA A 104 17.17 -5.50 8.60
C ALA A 104 18.69 -5.67 8.43
N VAL A 105 19.19 -6.85 8.74
CA VAL A 105 20.54 -7.29 8.36
C VAL A 105 20.41 -8.18 7.13
N LEU A 106 20.85 -7.67 5.99
CA LEU A 106 20.88 -8.42 4.74
C LEU A 106 22.18 -9.20 4.65
N VAL A 107 22.09 -10.54 4.73
CA VAL A 107 23.26 -11.41 4.68
C VAL A 107 23.52 -11.81 3.23
N VAL A 108 24.71 -11.49 2.75
CA VAL A 108 25.17 -11.80 1.39
C VAL A 108 26.33 -12.80 1.50
N SER A 109 26.39 -13.78 0.61
CA SER A 109 27.51 -14.75 0.58
C SER A 109 28.69 -14.14 -0.16
N GLY A 110 29.88 -14.08 0.45
CA GLY A 110 31.12 -13.64 -0.19
C GLY A 110 31.58 -14.53 -1.36
N THR A 111 31.10 -15.78 -1.42
CA THR A 111 31.41 -16.70 -2.53
C THR A 111 30.44 -16.60 -3.71
N ALA A 112 29.20 -16.10 -3.49
CA ALA A 112 28.15 -16.07 -4.51
C ALA A 112 27.72 -14.63 -4.87
N GLY A 113 28.13 -13.63 -4.11
CA GLY A 113 27.78 -12.23 -4.33
C GLY A 113 26.27 -11.94 -4.21
N VAL A 114 25.81 -10.90 -4.87
CA VAL A 114 24.39 -10.53 -4.92
C VAL A 114 23.65 -11.50 -5.86
N GLN A 115 22.61 -12.12 -5.34
CA GLN A 115 21.80 -13.08 -6.09
C GLN A 115 20.41 -12.53 -6.35
N GLY A 116 19.65 -13.12 -7.28
CA GLY A 116 18.32 -12.64 -7.67
C GLY A 116 17.36 -12.48 -6.48
N HIS A 117 17.37 -13.40 -5.51
CA HIS A 117 16.56 -13.26 -4.30
C HIS A 117 17.05 -12.13 -3.38
N THR A 118 18.37 -11.90 -3.29
CA THR A 118 18.94 -10.75 -2.56
C THR A 118 18.43 -9.44 -3.12
N ALA A 119 18.37 -9.30 -4.45
CA ALA A 119 17.80 -8.14 -5.10
C ALA A 119 16.29 -7.97 -4.80
N THR A 120 15.54 -9.08 -4.74
CA THR A 120 14.11 -9.05 -4.32
C THR A 120 13.97 -8.55 -2.88
N LEU A 121 14.76 -9.07 -1.95
CA LEU A 121 14.78 -8.63 -0.56
C LEU A 121 15.09 -7.14 -0.45
N TRP A 122 16.06 -6.66 -1.25
CA TRP A 122 16.41 -5.24 -1.28
C TRP A 122 15.26 -4.34 -1.76
N GLN A 123 14.54 -4.76 -2.80
CA GLN A 123 13.35 -4.06 -3.30
C GLN A 123 12.24 -4.01 -2.26
N LEU A 124 12.00 -5.12 -1.54
CA LEU A 124 11.02 -5.15 -0.45
C LEU A 124 11.43 -4.22 0.70
N LEU A 125 12.70 -4.24 1.12
CA LEU A 125 13.21 -3.31 2.13
C LEU A 125 13.04 -1.84 1.70
N ARG A 126 13.19 -1.55 0.40
CA ARG A 126 12.92 -0.23 -0.15
C ARG A 126 11.42 0.11 -0.15
N ARG A 127 10.57 -0.83 -0.51
CA ARG A 127 9.10 -0.66 -0.51
C ARG A 127 8.57 -0.37 0.89
N TYR A 128 9.02 -1.13 1.88
CA TYR A 128 8.61 -0.98 3.28
C TYR A 128 9.40 0.09 4.05
N GLN A 129 10.33 0.77 3.39
CA GLN A 129 11.22 1.80 3.98
C GLN A 129 11.98 1.30 5.22
N VAL A 130 12.31 0.00 5.28
CA VAL A 130 13.07 -0.59 6.39
C VAL A 130 14.55 -0.22 6.24
N PRO A 131 15.20 0.38 7.26
CA PRO A 131 16.65 0.57 7.30
C PRO A 131 17.39 -0.76 7.13
N ALA A 132 18.54 -0.75 6.47
CA ALA A 132 19.28 -1.97 6.19
C ALA A 132 20.78 -1.83 6.50
N VAL A 133 21.32 -2.90 7.06
CA VAL A 133 22.76 -3.14 7.23
C VAL A 133 23.10 -4.39 6.41
N VAL A 134 24.22 -4.40 5.72
CA VAL A 134 24.66 -5.55 4.92
C VAL A 134 25.78 -6.28 5.66
N PHE A 135 25.67 -7.61 5.75
CA PHE A 135 26.74 -8.46 6.26
C PHE A 135 27.18 -9.44 5.18
N VAL A 136 28.39 -9.26 4.65
CA VAL A 136 29.00 -10.17 3.68
C VAL A 136 29.69 -11.30 4.43
N ASN A 137 29.04 -12.46 4.39
CA ASN A 137 29.44 -13.65 5.13
C ASN A 137 30.35 -14.59 4.29
N LYS A 138 31.02 -15.53 4.93
CA LYS A 138 31.91 -16.54 4.30
C LYS A 138 33.18 -15.94 3.66
N MET A 139 33.69 -14.84 4.21
CA MET A 139 34.94 -14.22 3.75
C MET A 139 36.19 -15.08 4.03
N ASP A 140 36.06 -16.12 4.84
CA ASP A 140 37.10 -17.11 5.13
C ASP A 140 37.33 -18.11 4.01
N ILE A 141 36.46 -18.17 2.99
CA ILE A 141 36.59 -19.02 1.82
C ILE A 141 37.40 -18.29 0.76
N GLY A 142 38.62 -18.71 0.49
CA GLY A 142 39.73 -17.99 -0.17
C GLY A 142 39.55 -17.50 -1.61
N THR A 143 38.31 -17.40 -2.13
CA THR A 143 37.98 -16.84 -3.46
C THR A 143 37.23 -15.50 -3.39
N ALA A 144 36.92 -15.01 -2.17
CA ALA A 144 36.17 -13.79 -2.00
C ALA A 144 37.10 -12.57 -2.11
N ASP A 145 36.89 -11.76 -3.14
CA ASP A 145 37.54 -10.47 -3.32
C ASP A 145 36.69 -9.38 -2.68
N HIS A 146 37.22 -8.75 -1.63
CA HIS A 146 36.54 -7.73 -0.84
C HIS A 146 36.09 -6.52 -1.70
N ASP A 147 36.99 -5.98 -2.52
CA ASP A 147 36.73 -4.78 -3.30
C ASP A 147 35.75 -5.06 -4.44
N ALA A 148 35.88 -6.21 -5.09
CA ALA A 148 34.92 -6.63 -6.11
C ALA A 148 33.51 -6.85 -5.53
N LEU A 149 33.40 -7.41 -4.32
CA LEU A 149 32.11 -7.59 -3.63
C LEU A 149 31.50 -6.26 -3.23
N LEU A 150 32.28 -5.32 -2.69
CA LEU A 150 31.76 -3.99 -2.37
C LEU A 150 31.27 -3.25 -3.62
N GLN A 151 31.99 -3.36 -4.73
CA GLN A 151 31.58 -2.79 -6.01
C GLN A 151 30.27 -3.44 -6.53
N SER A 152 30.13 -4.75 -6.42
CA SER A 152 28.89 -5.46 -6.78
C SER A 152 27.71 -5.00 -5.90
N LEU A 153 27.91 -4.84 -4.58
CA LEU A 153 26.86 -4.29 -3.70
C LEU A 153 26.46 -2.86 -4.15
N ARG A 154 27.41 -2.00 -4.51
CA ARG A 154 27.15 -0.64 -4.98
C ARG A 154 26.39 -0.62 -6.30
N GLN A 155 26.70 -1.51 -7.22
CA GLN A 155 26.06 -1.59 -8.54
C GLN A 155 24.68 -2.25 -8.50
N GLU A 156 24.53 -3.33 -7.75
CA GLU A 156 23.30 -4.16 -7.79
C GLU A 156 22.28 -3.77 -6.71
N LEU A 157 22.69 -3.17 -5.59
CA LEU A 157 21.80 -2.76 -4.50
C LEU A 157 21.66 -1.22 -4.43
N ASP A 158 22.74 -0.51 -4.02
CA ASP A 158 22.73 0.94 -3.87
C ASP A 158 24.18 1.48 -3.79
N GLU A 159 24.48 2.57 -4.51
CA GLU A 159 25.79 3.22 -4.51
C GLU A 159 26.26 3.68 -3.11
N ARG A 160 25.33 3.89 -2.17
CA ARG A 160 25.57 4.29 -0.79
C ARG A 160 25.86 3.10 0.15
N CYS A 161 26.23 1.94 -0.39
CA CYS A 161 26.81 0.84 0.37
C CYS A 161 28.26 1.20 0.75
N ILE A 162 28.52 1.35 2.05
CA ILE A 162 29.82 1.79 2.59
C ILE A 162 30.40 0.70 3.49
N ASP A 163 31.67 0.40 3.32
CA ASP A 163 32.41 -0.50 4.21
C ASP A 163 32.74 0.19 5.54
N PHE A 164 32.17 -0.29 6.63
CA PHE A 164 32.41 0.21 7.98
C PHE A 164 33.62 -0.43 8.67
N SER A 165 34.31 -1.37 8.02
CA SER A 165 35.55 -1.98 8.50
C SER A 165 36.80 -1.21 8.07
N GLN A 166 36.69 -0.24 7.15
CA GLN A 166 37.79 0.55 6.62
C GLN A 166 38.32 1.58 7.65
N PRO A 167 39.54 2.15 7.45
CA PRO A 167 40.09 3.17 8.31
C PRO A 167 39.18 4.37 8.50
N GLN A 168 39.12 4.92 9.73
CA GLN A 168 38.21 6.00 10.11
C GLN A 168 38.25 7.22 9.19
N SER A 169 39.42 7.61 8.67
CA SER A 169 39.57 8.77 7.78
C SER A 169 38.82 8.54 6.45
N GLN A 170 38.99 7.37 5.86
CA GLN A 170 38.34 6.98 4.60
C GLN A 170 36.84 6.81 4.78
N LEU A 171 36.44 6.19 5.89
CA LEU A 171 35.02 6.05 6.24
C LEU A 171 34.29 7.39 6.33
N GLN A 172 34.96 8.40 7.00
CA GLN A 172 34.37 9.73 7.16
C GLN A 172 34.22 10.46 5.80
N GLU A 173 35.20 10.28 4.91
CA GLU A 173 35.17 10.85 3.57
C GLU A 173 34.09 10.24 2.70
N GLU A 174 33.94 8.91 2.68
CA GLU A 174 32.87 8.22 1.95
C GLU A 174 31.47 8.55 2.51
N LEU A 175 31.31 8.64 3.84
CA LEU A 175 30.06 9.03 4.47
C LEU A 175 29.63 10.45 4.06
N SER A 176 30.57 11.38 3.96
CA SER A 176 30.27 12.75 3.56
C SER A 176 29.70 12.89 2.15
N LEU A 177 29.98 11.92 1.28
CA LEU A 177 29.49 11.92 -0.12
C LEU A 177 28.06 11.34 -0.27
N CYS A 178 27.49 10.76 0.78
CA CYS A 178 26.19 10.09 0.69
C CYS A 178 24.99 11.02 0.81
N ASP A 179 25.15 12.16 1.49
CA ASP A 179 24.05 13.10 1.75
C ASP A 179 24.58 14.49 2.07
N ASP A 180 23.87 15.54 1.62
CA ASP A 180 24.26 16.93 1.82
C ASP A 180 24.44 17.29 3.30
N ALA A 181 23.59 16.78 4.19
CA ALA A 181 23.69 17.05 5.63
C ALA A 181 24.95 16.42 6.27
N LEU A 182 25.40 15.26 5.77
CA LEU A 182 26.65 14.63 6.20
C LEU A 182 27.86 15.39 5.66
N LEU A 183 27.76 15.90 4.43
CA LEU A 183 28.80 16.74 3.83
C LEU A 183 28.98 18.06 4.60
N ASP A 184 27.88 18.73 4.93
CA ASP A 184 27.89 19.97 5.70
C ASP A 184 28.54 19.79 7.06
N GLU A 185 28.23 18.72 7.79
CA GLU A 185 28.83 18.42 9.09
C GLU A 185 30.33 18.09 8.95
N TYR A 186 30.71 17.31 7.94
CA TYR A 186 32.10 16.97 7.66
C TYR A 186 32.93 18.22 7.32
N LEU A 187 32.40 19.11 6.49
CA LEU A 187 33.06 20.37 6.15
C LEU A 187 33.18 21.32 7.36
N ALA A 188 32.19 21.30 8.25
CA ALA A 188 32.17 22.15 9.43
C ALA A 188 33.10 21.64 10.56
N SER A 189 33.21 20.33 10.78
CA SER A 189 33.88 19.73 11.96
C SER A 189 35.02 18.77 11.61
N GLY A 190 35.22 18.42 10.33
CA GLY A 190 36.15 17.38 9.89
C GLY A 190 35.70 15.96 10.25
N ARG A 191 34.48 15.80 10.76
CA ARG A 191 33.98 14.52 11.22
C ARG A 191 32.43 14.47 11.15
N VAL A 192 31.86 13.35 10.71
CA VAL A 192 30.44 13.04 10.84
C VAL A 192 30.18 12.36 12.17
N SER A 193 29.22 12.86 12.95
CA SER A 193 28.89 12.31 14.28
C SER A 193 28.09 11.02 14.17
N ASP A 194 28.15 10.16 15.20
CA ASP A 194 27.35 8.93 15.30
C ASP A 194 25.84 9.21 15.20
N ALA A 195 25.38 10.36 15.69
CA ALA A 195 23.99 10.77 15.63
C ALA A 195 23.54 11.03 14.18
N GLN A 196 24.37 11.67 13.38
CA GLN A 196 24.09 11.90 11.95
C GLN A 196 24.17 10.62 11.13
N ILE A 197 25.15 9.76 11.41
CA ILE A 197 25.23 8.43 10.80
C ILE A 197 23.95 7.64 11.10
N ALA A 198 23.51 7.59 12.37
CA ALA A 198 22.30 6.91 12.78
C ALA A 198 21.05 7.49 12.11
N SER A 199 20.98 8.81 11.95
CA SER A 199 19.91 9.47 11.18
C SER A 199 19.96 9.07 9.70
N ALA A 200 21.12 9.07 9.08
CA ALA A 200 21.28 8.69 7.67
C ALA A 200 20.90 7.22 7.41
N VAL A 201 21.28 6.32 8.32
CA VAL A 201 20.90 4.90 8.28
C VAL A 201 19.37 4.74 8.39
N SER A 202 18.76 5.44 9.35
CA SER A 202 17.30 5.35 9.57
C SER A 202 16.47 5.88 8.39
N HIS A 203 16.99 6.87 7.66
CA HIS A 203 16.37 7.43 6.44
C HIS A 203 16.85 6.74 5.14
N ARG A 204 17.57 5.61 5.25
CA ARG A 204 18.08 4.85 4.10
C ARG A 204 18.99 5.66 3.16
N LYS A 205 19.76 6.60 3.72
CA LYS A 205 20.74 7.41 3.00
C LYS A 205 22.16 6.83 3.07
N VAL A 206 22.40 5.92 4.02
CA VAL A 206 23.66 5.17 4.17
C VAL A 206 23.31 3.71 4.49
N PHE A 207 24.04 2.79 3.90
CA PHE A 207 23.91 1.35 4.11
C PHE A 207 25.26 0.78 4.62
N PRO A 208 25.41 0.61 5.94
CA PRO A 208 26.64 0.05 6.50
C PRO A 208 26.86 -1.38 6.01
N CYS A 209 28.06 -1.66 5.50
CA CYS A 209 28.50 -2.98 5.06
C CYS A 209 29.60 -3.50 5.99
N PHE A 210 29.47 -4.76 6.39
CA PHE A 210 30.43 -5.47 7.21
C PHE A 210 30.85 -6.75 6.48
N PHE A 211 32.12 -7.12 6.58
CA PHE A 211 32.69 -8.30 5.96
C PHE A 211 33.21 -9.23 7.04
N GLY A 212 32.88 -10.53 6.96
CA GLY A 212 33.31 -11.44 7.99
C GLY A 212 32.96 -12.91 7.71
N SER A 213 33.14 -13.73 8.74
CA SER A 213 32.74 -15.13 8.74
C SER A 213 31.96 -15.45 10.01
N ALA A 214 30.66 -15.67 9.84
CA ALA A 214 29.79 -16.07 10.94
C ALA A 214 30.26 -17.38 11.59
N LEU A 215 30.78 -18.33 10.80
CA LEU A 215 31.29 -19.62 11.28
C LEU A 215 32.53 -19.44 12.17
N LYS A 216 33.42 -18.51 11.84
CA LYS A 216 34.62 -18.16 12.63
C LYS A 216 34.35 -17.05 13.63
N GLN A 217 33.14 -16.49 13.65
CA GLN A 217 32.75 -15.36 14.50
C GLN A 217 33.52 -14.05 14.23
N GLU A 218 34.07 -13.91 13.02
CA GLU A 218 34.81 -12.74 12.58
C GLU A 218 33.83 -11.66 12.06
N GLY A 219 33.99 -10.40 12.51
CA GLY A 219 33.19 -9.25 12.09
C GLY A 219 31.77 -9.18 12.72
N VAL A 220 31.37 -10.17 13.54
CA VAL A 220 30.04 -10.20 14.18
C VAL A 220 29.96 -9.22 15.33
N ASP A 221 31.04 -9.01 16.05
CA ASP A 221 31.17 -8.02 17.12
C ASP A 221 30.97 -6.58 16.59
N ALA A 222 31.62 -6.27 15.47
CA ALA A 222 31.45 -4.98 14.80
C ALA A 222 30.01 -4.76 14.31
N LEU A 223 29.36 -5.79 13.78
CA LEU A 223 27.96 -5.75 13.40
C LEU A 223 27.05 -5.47 14.61
N LEU A 224 27.24 -6.18 15.74
CA LEU A 224 26.44 -5.98 16.96
C LEU A 224 26.62 -4.58 17.54
N ASP A 225 27.86 -4.06 17.58
CA ASP A 225 28.16 -2.69 18.01
C ASP A 225 27.46 -1.67 17.11
N ALA A 226 27.53 -1.85 15.79
CA ALA A 226 26.89 -0.97 14.83
C ALA A 226 25.34 -0.97 14.96
N LEU A 227 24.73 -2.13 15.18
CA LEU A 227 23.28 -2.22 15.43
C LEU A 227 22.90 -1.45 16.70
N GLY A 228 23.69 -1.54 17.78
CA GLY A 228 23.46 -0.79 19.00
C GLY A 228 23.62 0.73 18.82
N ARG A 229 24.61 1.19 18.05
CA ARG A 229 24.97 2.60 17.86
C ARG A 229 24.17 3.30 16.78
N PHE A 230 24.03 2.68 15.61
CA PHE A 230 23.53 3.36 14.40
C PHE A 230 22.07 3.04 14.06
N VAL A 231 21.46 2.02 14.64
CA VAL A 231 20.03 1.77 14.46
C VAL A 231 19.24 2.57 15.50
N GLN A 232 18.34 3.40 15.06
CA GLN A 232 17.47 4.19 15.94
C GLN A 232 16.15 3.45 16.19
N ALA A 233 15.69 3.48 17.45
CA ALA A 233 14.33 3.06 17.76
C ALA A 233 13.34 4.11 17.24
N PRO A 234 12.21 3.72 16.64
CA PRO A 234 11.17 4.67 16.27
C PRO A 234 10.67 5.48 17.47
N ALA A 235 10.23 6.69 17.21
CA ALA A 235 9.53 7.48 18.22
C ALA A 235 8.10 6.94 18.39
N TYR A 236 7.83 6.29 19.51
CA TYR A 236 6.52 5.72 19.80
C TYR A 236 5.61 6.72 20.51
N GLY A 237 4.35 6.78 20.09
CA GLY A 237 3.31 7.56 20.74
C GLY A 237 2.89 6.99 22.10
N THR A 238 2.08 7.76 22.85
CA THR A 238 1.51 7.36 24.14
C THR A 238 0.31 6.44 24.02
N ASP A 239 -0.41 6.52 22.91
CA ASP A 239 -1.59 5.73 22.66
C ASP A 239 -1.22 4.32 22.22
N PHE A 240 -2.04 3.35 22.64
CA PHE A 240 -1.78 1.95 22.28
C PHE A 240 -1.89 1.72 20.78
N GLY A 241 -0.86 1.08 20.26
CA GLY A 241 -0.82 0.59 18.88
C GLY A 241 -0.03 -0.72 18.80
N ALA A 242 -0.42 -1.61 17.90
CA ALA A 242 0.32 -2.83 17.64
C ALA A 242 0.11 -3.33 16.21
N ARG A 243 1.10 -4.07 15.67
CA ARG A 243 1.04 -4.75 14.37
C ARG A 243 1.21 -6.25 14.54
N VAL A 244 0.24 -7.00 14.04
CA VAL A 244 0.26 -8.47 14.04
C VAL A 244 1.02 -8.95 12.81
N TYR A 245 2.09 -9.73 12.97
CA TYR A 245 2.87 -10.23 11.84
C TYR A 245 2.77 -11.75 11.65
N LYS A 246 2.38 -12.49 12.69
CA LYS A 246 2.34 -13.95 12.65
C LYS A 246 1.27 -14.51 13.58
N ILE A 247 0.59 -15.55 13.12
CA ILE A 247 -0.23 -16.44 13.95
C ILE A 247 0.47 -17.81 14.01
N ALA A 248 0.49 -18.41 15.18
CA ALA A 248 1.01 -19.77 15.36
C ALA A 248 0.20 -20.47 16.47
N ARG A 249 0.50 -21.76 16.69
CA ARG A 249 -0.07 -22.54 17.79
C ARG A 249 1.03 -23.13 18.65
N ASP A 250 0.84 -23.16 19.95
CA ASP A 250 1.78 -23.83 20.86
C ASP A 250 1.59 -25.36 20.83
N GLU A 251 2.45 -26.09 21.53
CA GLU A 251 2.42 -27.56 21.60
C GLU A 251 1.08 -28.11 22.13
N LYS A 252 0.30 -27.31 22.83
CA LYS A 252 -1.02 -27.64 23.33
C LYS A 252 -2.16 -27.23 22.39
N GLY A 253 -1.83 -26.69 21.21
CA GLY A 253 -2.79 -26.21 20.23
C GLY A 253 -3.36 -24.82 20.53
N ALA A 254 -2.90 -24.12 21.57
CA ALA A 254 -3.37 -22.78 21.88
C ALA A 254 -2.88 -21.77 20.84
N ARG A 255 -3.79 -20.93 20.38
CA ARG A 255 -3.52 -19.90 19.38
C ARG A 255 -2.66 -18.78 19.97
N LEU A 256 -1.60 -18.43 19.25
CA LEU A 256 -0.65 -17.38 19.59
C LEU A 256 -0.70 -16.28 18.52
N THR A 257 -0.99 -15.07 18.92
CA THR A 257 -0.90 -13.87 18.07
C THR A 257 0.41 -13.17 18.33
N PHE A 258 1.36 -13.25 17.42
CA PHE A 258 2.62 -12.53 17.49
C PHE A 258 2.47 -11.12 16.96
N LEU A 259 2.81 -10.15 17.79
CA LEU A 259 2.70 -8.74 17.45
C LEU A 259 3.88 -7.92 17.99
N LYS A 260 4.11 -6.75 17.38
CA LYS A 260 4.97 -5.70 17.92
C LYS A 260 4.09 -4.57 18.44
N VAL A 261 4.34 -4.13 19.66
CA VAL A 261 3.71 -2.94 20.23
C VAL A 261 4.37 -1.70 19.64
N THR A 262 3.60 -0.86 18.97
CA THR A 262 4.08 0.33 18.22
C THR A 262 3.67 1.64 18.88
N GLY A 263 3.02 1.59 20.02
CA GLY A 263 2.65 2.75 20.84
C GLY A 263 2.12 2.35 22.19
N GLY A 264 2.28 3.20 23.18
CA GLY A 264 1.81 2.97 24.53
C GLY A 264 2.34 1.70 25.20
N THR A 265 1.46 0.97 25.87
CA THR A 265 1.80 -0.28 26.58
C THR A 265 0.63 -1.26 26.50
N LEU A 266 0.92 -2.51 26.18
CA LEU A 266 -0.06 -3.60 26.24
C LEU A 266 0.02 -4.30 27.60
N GLY A 267 -1.10 -4.36 28.32
CA GLY A 267 -1.23 -5.05 29.62
C GLY A 267 -1.94 -6.41 29.52
N VAL A 268 -1.65 -7.30 30.48
CA VAL A 268 -2.40 -8.54 30.65
C VAL A 268 -3.86 -8.21 31.00
N LYS A 269 -4.83 -8.93 30.40
CA LYS A 269 -6.28 -8.71 30.51
C LYS A 269 -6.79 -7.40 29.92
N GLN A 270 -5.94 -6.66 29.19
CA GLN A 270 -6.36 -5.50 28.43
C GLN A 270 -7.35 -5.92 27.33
N LEU A 271 -8.42 -5.14 27.18
CA LEU A 271 -9.40 -5.32 26.11
C LEU A 271 -8.85 -4.73 24.84
N LEU A 272 -8.76 -5.54 23.79
CA LEU A 272 -8.40 -5.14 22.44
C LEU A 272 -9.64 -5.17 21.57
N ALA A 273 -9.79 -4.20 20.69
CA ALA A 273 -10.93 -4.06 19.81
C ALA A 273 -10.46 -3.95 18.33
N GLY A 274 -11.19 -4.59 17.43
CA GLY A 274 -11.21 -4.34 16.01
C GLY A 274 -12.54 -3.70 15.61
N GLU A 275 -12.85 -3.65 14.32
CA GLU A 275 -14.09 -3.04 13.83
C GLU A 275 -15.35 -3.71 14.42
N ASP A 276 -15.41 -5.05 14.42
CA ASP A 276 -16.58 -5.83 14.81
C ASP A 276 -16.36 -6.78 16.01
N TRP A 277 -15.23 -6.65 16.73
CA TRP A 277 -14.90 -7.56 17.81
C TRP A 277 -14.16 -6.88 18.96
N GLN A 278 -14.31 -7.47 20.15
CA GLN A 278 -13.55 -7.10 21.35
C GLN A 278 -13.13 -8.38 22.09
N GLU A 279 -11.83 -8.54 22.32
CA GLU A 279 -11.25 -9.70 22.98
C GLU A 279 -10.20 -9.27 24.01
N LYS A 280 -9.93 -10.13 24.99
CA LYS A 280 -8.94 -9.84 26.04
C LYS A 280 -7.61 -10.51 25.76
N ALA A 281 -6.53 -9.77 25.96
CA ALA A 281 -5.17 -10.30 25.95
C ALA A 281 -4.93 -11.12 27.23
N ASP A 282 -5.05 -12.45 27.16
CA ASP A 282 -4.98 -13.30 28.36
C ASP A 282 -3.59 -13.39 28.97
N GLN A 283 -2.59 -13.69 28.15
CA GLN A 283 -1.18 -13.76 28.54
C GLN A 283 -0.31 -13.07 27.51
N LEU A 284 0.75 -12.43 27.97
CA LEU A 284 1.81 -11.88 27.14
C LEU A 284 3.06 -12.75 27.31
N ARG A 285 3.56 -13.35 26.23
CA ARG A 285 4.70 -14.25 26.21
C ARG A 285 5.84 -13.65 25.40
N LEU A 286 6.99 -13.42 26.02
CA LEU A 286 8.21 -13.01 25.34
C LEU A 286 9.02 -14.26 25.01
N TYR A 287 9.08 -14.60 23.73
CA TYR A 287 9.81 -15.78 23.27
C TYR A 287 11.30 -15.50 23.06
N SER A 288 12.14 -16.50 23.34
CA SER A 288 13.55 -16.57 22.93
C SER A 288 13.87 -18.02 22.59
N GLY A 289 13.92 -18.36 21.32
CA GLY A 289 13.92 -19.73 20.83
C GLY A 289 12.62 -20.47 21.20
N SER A 290 12.72 -21.68 21.73
CA SER A 290 11.57 -22.49 22.19
C SER A 290 11.01 -22.05 23.56
N LYS A 291 11.75 -21.24 24.32
CA LYS A 291 11.35 -20.82 25.68
C LYS A 291 10.67 -19.45 25.66
N PHE A 292 9.80 -19.23 26.63
CA PHE A 292 9.19 -17.91 26.81
C PHE A 292 9.16 -17.48 28.28
N THR A 293 9.11 -16.19 28.51
CA THR A 293 8.85 -15.56 29.80
C THR A 293 7.49 -14.85 29.77
N LEU A 294 6.76 -14.89 30.89
CA LEU A 294 5.48 -14.17 31.00
C LEU A 294 5.75 -12.70 31.36
N LEU A 295 5.12 -11.82 30.62
CA LEU A 295 5.14 -10.38 30.87
C LEU A 295 3.80 -9.95 31.48
N GLN A 296 3.83 -9.00 32.44
CA GLN A 296 2.63 -8.31 32.93
C GLN A 296 2.24 -7.15 32.01
N GLN A 297 3.25 -6.51 31.41
CA GLN A 297 3.11 -5.40 30.49
C GLN A 297 4.19 -5.48 29.39
N ALA A 298 3.81 -5.13 28.17
CA ALA A 298 4.71 -5.00 27.03
C ALA A 298 4.69 -3.54 26.53
N PRO A 299 5.71 -2.74 26.85
CA PRO A 299 5.80 -1.37 26.36
C PRO A 299 6.14 -1.33 24.86
N ALA A 300 5.95 -0.17 24.24
CA ALA A 300 6.28 0.06 22.82
C ALA A 300 7.71 -0.41 22.49
N GLY A 301 7.87 -0.96 21.27
CA GLY A 301 9.09 -1.62 20.80
C GLY A 301 9.20 -3.11 21.17
N THR A 302 8.31 -3.63 22.03
CA THR A 302 8.32 -5.05 22.43
C THR A 302 7.64 -5.92 21.37
N VAL A 303 8.30 -7.00 20.96
CA VAL A 303 7.71 -8.08 20.14
C VAL A 303 7.33 -9.22 21.07
N CYS A 304 6.06 -9.59 21.13
CA CYS A 304 5.56 -10.65 22.01
C CYS A 304 4.42 -11.46 21.37
N ALA A 305 4.14 -12.62 21.94
CA ALA A 305 2.98 -13.43 21.59
C ALA A 305 1.87 -13.23 22.62
N VAL A 306 0.64 -13.09 22.14
CA VAL A 306 -0.56 -12.88 22.96
C VAL A 306 -1.48 -14.07 22.82
N THR A 307 -2.01 -14.57 23.93
CA THR A 307 -3.07 -15.59 23.95
C THR A 307 -4.43 -14.94 24.24
N GLY A 308 -5.52 -15.62 23.86
CA GLY A 308 -6.91 -15.16 24.11
C GLY A 308 -7.51 -14.37 22.92
N LEU A 309 -6.74 -14.14 21.86
CA LEU A 309 -7.20 -13.46 20.64
C LEU A 309 -7.55 -14.51 19.57
N THR A 310 -8.77 -14.47 19.03
CA THR A 310 -9.26 -15.42 18.01
C THR A 310 -9.51 -14.75 16.65
N LYS A 311 -9.72 -13.43 16.63
CA LYS A 311 -10.11 -12.67 15.44
C LYS A 311 -8.96 -11.95 14.75
N THR A 312 -7.76 -11.96 15.36
CA THR A 312 -6.57 -11.33 14.76
C THR A 312 -6.05 -12.13 13.57
N MET A 313 -5.48 -11.44 12.57
CA MET A 313 -4.88 -12.06 11.38
C MET A 313 -3.49 -11.45 11.13
N PRO A 314 -2.55 -12.19 10.48
CA PRO A 314 -1.28 -11.62 10.07
C PRO A 314 -1.49 -10.40 9.15
N GLY A 315 -0.78 -9.30 9.42
CA GLY A 315 -0.94 -8.03 8.73
C GLY A 315 -1.99 -7.09 9.35
N MET A 316 -2.76 -7.54 10.36
CA MET A 316 -3.73 -6.68 11.05
C MET A 316 -3.03 -5.67 11.95
N THR A 317 -3.61 -4.48 12.03
CA THR A 317 -3.21 -3.40 12.94
C THR A 317 -4.22 -3.25 14.08
N LEU A 318 -3.74 -2.84 15.25
CA LEU A 318 -4.54 -2.64 16.44
C LEU A 318 -4.29 -1.26 17.05
N GLY A 319 -5.33 -0.68 17.65
CA GLY A 319 -5.24 0.63 18.30
C GLY A 319 -5.12 1.78 17.30
N HIS A 320 -4.16 2.68 17.51
CA HIS A 320 -3.96 3.87 16.67
C HIS A 320 -3.24 3.59 15.34
N GLU A 321 -2.75 2.38 15.12
CA GLU A 321 -2.04 2.03 13.88
C GLU A 321 -2.94 2.13 12.66
N THR A 322 -2.40 2.70 11.58
CA THR A 322 -3.06 2.71 10.28
C THR A 322 -2.98 1.34 9.60
N ALA A 323 -3.84 1.10 8.63
CA ALA A 323 -3.86 -0.15 7.87
C ALA A 323 -2.48 -0.50 7.29
N ALA A 324 -2.11 -1.78 7.39
CA ALA A 324 -0.88 -2.30 6.80
C ALA A 324 -0.93 -2.23 5.27
N GLN A 325 0.25 -2.11 4.64
CA GLN A 325 0.36 -2.20 3.18
C GLN A 325 0.02 -3.61 2.71
N ALA A 326 -0.67 -3.71 1.57
CA ALA A 326 -0.94 -4.99 0.94
C ALA A 326 0.37 -5.71 0.55
N PRO A 327 0.46 -7.04 0.76
CA PRO A 327 1.65 -7.81 0.38
C PRO A 327 1.95 -7.69 -1.12
N ALA A 328 3.25 -7.57 -1.46
CA ALA A 328 3.73 -7.54 -2.84
C ALA A 328 3.90 -8.96 -3.41
N LEU A 329 4.28 -9.91 -2.54
CA LEU A 329 4.52 -11.29 -2.93
C LEU A 329 3.26 -12.11 -2.72
N GLN A 330 2.71 -12.60 -3.82
CA GLN A 330 1.54 -13.47 -3.82
C GLN A 330 1.85 -14.76 -4.58
N PRO A 331 1.26 -15.91 -4.16
CA PRO A 331 1.37 -17.14 -4.91
C PRO A 331 0.79 -17.00 -6.32
N VAL A 332 1.47 -17.57 -7.30
CA VAL A 332 1.04 -17.54 -8.72
C VAL A 332 0.59 -18.91 -9.22
N LEU A 333 0.69 -19.93 -8.37
CA LEU A 333 0.32 -21.32 -8.68
C LEU A 333 -0.80 -21.76 -7.72
N GLU A 334 -1.86 -22.34 -8.27
CA GLU A 334 -2.97 -22.95 -7.54
C GLU A 334 -2.96 -24.45 -7.77
N TYR A 335 -3.08 -25.24 -6.72
CA TYR A 335 -3.08 -26.69 -6.74
C TYR A 335 -4.40 -27.22 -6.17
N ARG A 336 -4.89 -28.31 -6.74
CA ARG A 336 -5.95 -29.10 -6.14
C ARG A 336 -5.36 -30.06 -5.14
N LEU A 337 -5.89 -30.06 -3.93
CA LEU A 337 -5.53 -30.97 -2.87
C LEU A 337 -6.36 -32.26 -3.01
N LEU A 338 -5.67 -33.37 -3.19
CA LEU A 338 -6.26 -34.71 -3.35
C LEU A 338 -6.14 -35.46 -2.02
N LEU A 339 -7.24 -35.89 -1.46
CA LEU A 339 -7.29 -36.74 -0.27
C LEU A 339 -7.14 -38.19 -0.70
N THR A 340 -6.09 -38.89 -0.22
CA THR A 340 -5.76 -40.26 -0.65
C THR A 340 -6.33 -41.32 0.29
N ASP A 341 -6.80 -40.93 1.48
CA ASP A 341 -7.30 -41.78 2.56
C ASP A 341 -8.84 -41.97 2.57
N GLY A 342 -9.54 -41.37 1.62
CA GLY A 342 -11.00 -41.44 1.54
C GLY A 342 -11.76 -40.56 2.52
N THR A 343 -11.08 -39.66 3.24
CA THR A 343 -11.70 -38.67 4.14
C THR A 343 -12.64 -37.73 3.36
N ASP A 344 -13.76 -37.32 3.97
CA ASP A 344 -14.66 -36.37 3.36
C ASP A 344 -14.00 -35.00 3.20
N ALA A 345 -14.00 -34.49 1.94
CA ALA A 345 -13.32 -33.26 1.59
C ALA A 345 -13.87 -32.03 2.33
N ALA A 346 -15.17 -32.00 2.65
CA ALA A 346 -15.77 -30.90 3.43
C ALA A 346 -15.26 -30.90 4.89
N GLN A 347 -15.11 -32.09 5.49
CA GLN A 347 -14.54 -32.24 6.83
C GLN A 347 -13.07 -31.86 6.83
N ALA A 348 -12.29 -32.33 5.85
CA ALA A 348 -10.87 -31.96 5.70
C ALA A 348 -10.71 -30.44 5.52
N TYR A 349 -11.53 -29.79 4.69
CA TYR A 349 -11.50 -28.35 4.52
C TYR A 349 -11.70 -27.60 5.84
N GLY A 350 -12.66 -28.03 6.67
CA GLY A 350 -12.89 -27.42 7.99
C GLY A 350 -11.66 -27.49 8.90
N GLN A 351 -10.87 -28.57 8.84
CA GLN A 351 -9.62 -28.72 9.59
C GLN A 351 -8.49 -27.87 9.00
N LEU A 352 -8.36 -27.84 7.68
CA LEU A 352 -7.30 -27.14 6.96
C LEU A 352 -7.40 -25.60 7.05
N ARG A 353 -8.59 -25.05 7.29
CA ARG A 353 -8.77 -23.59 7.53
C ARG A 353 -7.89 -23.03 8.64
N VAL A 354 -7.50 -23.85 9.58
CA VAL A 354 -6.56 -23.46 10.65
C VAL A 354 -5.19 -23.08 10.08
N LEU A 355 -4.77 -23.71 8.98
CA LEU A 355 -3.50 -23.36 8.30
C LEU A 355 -3.61 -22.02 7.57
N GLU A 356 -4.77 -21.66 7.03
CA GLU A 356 -5.00 -20.35 6.42
C GLU A 356 -4.98 -19.21 7.45
N GLU A 357 -5.39 -19.47 8.71
CA GLU A 357 -5.21 -18.49 9.79
C GLU A 357 -3.73 -18.19 10.07
N GLU A 358 -2.85 -19.21 9.94
CA GLU A 358 -1.41 -19.08 10.14
C GLU A 358 -0.72 -18.48 8.90
N ASP A 359 -1.14 -18.89 7.71
CA ASP A 359 -0.64 -18.40 6.42
C ASP A 359 -1.78 -18.04 5.46
N PRO A 360 -2.26 -16.78 5.48
CA PRO A 360 -3.33 -16.33 4.60
C PRO A 360 -3.01 -16.43 3.09
N ALA A 361 -1.72 -16.49 2.72
CA ALA A 361 -1.30 -16.64 1.33
C ALA A 361 -1.69 -18.00 0.73
N LEU A 362 -2.04 -18.98 1.55
CA LEU A 362 -2.51 -20.30 1.08
C LEU A 362 -3.85 -20.23 0.33
N HIS A 363 -4.67 -19.21 0.57
CA HIS A 363 -5.96 -19.00 -0.10
C HIS A 363 -6.73 -20.31 -0.32
N LEU A 364 -7.14 -20.96 0.80
CA LEU A 364 -7.89 -22.22 0.73
C LEU A 364 -9.30 -21.97 0.21
N VAL A 365 -9.62 -22.55 -0.95
CA VAL A 365 -10.94 -22.42 -1.58
C VAL A 365 -11.64 -23.77 -1.62
N TRP A 366 -12.87 -23.80 -1.09
CA TRP A 366 -13.77 -24.93 -1.20
C TRP A 366 -14.71 -24.78 -2.41
N ASN A 367 -14.61 -25.68 -3.39
CA ASN A 367 -15.55 -25.76 -4.47
C ASN A 367 -16.62 -26.81 -4.13
N ALA A 368 -17.81 -26.36 -3.74
CA ALA A 368 -18.89 -27.23 -3.30
C ALA A 368 -19.46 -28.11 -4.42
N LEU A 369 -19.46 -27.63 -5.68
CA LEU A 369 -19.97 -28.39 -6.84
C LEU A 369 -19.06 -29.53 -7.21
N LEU A 370 -17.75 -29.30 -7.21
CA LEU A 370 -16.74 -30.29 -7.56
C LEU A 370 -16.24 -31.10 -6.34
N ARG A 371 -16.64 -30.68 -5.13
CA ARG A 371 -16.13 -31.21 -3.85
C ARG A 371 -14.60 -31.23 -3.78
N GLU A 372 -13.97 -30.15 -4.24
CA GLU A 372 -12.53 -29.98 -4.34
C GLU A 372 -12.03 -28.90 -3.39
N ILE A 373 -10.86 -29.15 -2.78
CA ILE A 373 -10.10 -28.14 -2.03
C ILE A 373 -8.98 -27.64 -2.94
N ARG A 374 -8.84 -26.34 -3.09
CA ARG A 374 -7.76 -25.69 -3.82
C ARG A 374 -6.93 -24.85 -2.88
N VAL A 375 -5.63 -24.78 -3.14
CA VAL A 375 -4.65 -24.05 -2.33
C VAL A 375 -3.65 -23.35 -3.24
N GLN A 376 -3.27 -22.14 -2.88
CA GLN A 376 -2.24 -21.39 -3.60
C GLN A 376 -0.88 -21.55 -2.90
N LEU A 377 0.16 -21.79 -3.68
CA LEU A 377 1.52 -22.02 -3.17
C LEU A 377 2.53 -21.22 -4.00
N MET A 378 3.62 -20.81 -3.33
CA MET A 378 4.73 -20.09 -3.96
C MET A 378 5.63 -21.03 -4.77
N GLY A 379 5.76 -22.29 -4.33
CA GLY A 379 6.65 -23.22 -5.00
C GLY A 379 6.61 -24.65 -4.46
N PRO A 380 7.42 -25.55 -5.06
CA PRO A 380 7.40 -26.99 -4.76
C PRO A 380 7.87 -27.35 -3.36
N VAL A 381 8.80 -26.58 -2.77
CA VAL A 381 9.29 -26.86 -1.41
C VAL A 381 8.20 -26.55 -0.39
N GLN A 382 7.43 -25.47 -0.58
CA GLN A 382 6.29 -25.18 0.26
C GLN A 382 5.22 -26.28 0.18
N MET A 383 4.98 -26.85 -1.03
CA MET A 383 4.06 -27.98 -1.24
C MET A 383 4.44 -29.19 -0.42
N GLU A 384 5.70 -29.63 -0.47
CA GLU A 384 6.17 -30.78 0.28
C GLU A 384 6.09 -30.57 1.80
N ILE A 385 6.36 -29.35 2.27
CA ILE A 385 6.28 -29.01 3.68
C ILE A 385 4.83 -28.98 4.13
N LEU A 386 3.93 -28.39 3.34
CA LEU A 386 2.49 -28.37 3.62
C LEU A 386 1.92 -29.79 3.71
N GLN A 387 2.31 -30.68 2.79
CA GLN A 387 1.90 -32.08 2.80
C GLN A 387 2.29 -32.78 4.12
N LYS A 388 3.54 -32.63 4.56
CA LYS A 388 4.01 -33.19 5.83
C LYS A 388 3.32 -32.56 7.04
N LEU A 389 3.11 -31.25 7.01
CA LEU A 389 2.42 -30.53 8.09
C LEU A 389 0.97 -31.02 8.25
N ILE A 390 0.26 -31.21 7.14
CA ILE A 390 -1.10 -31.75 7.12
C ILE A 390 -1.14 -33.16 7.72
N ALA A 391 -0.22 -34.04 7.29
CA ALA A 391 -0.12 -35.39 7.83
C ALA A 391 0.18 -35.40 9.34
N GLN A 392 1.12 -34.56 9.78
CA GLN A 392 1.52 -34.50 11.21
C GLN A 392 0.43 -33.92 12.12
N ARG A 393 -0.25 -32.86 11.69
CA ARG A 393 -1.23 -32.13 12.55
C ARG A 393 -2.62 -32.72 12.50
N PHE A 394 -3.06 -33.22 11.35
CA PHE A 394 -4.43 -33.67 11.14
C PHE A 394 -4.54 -35.16 10.84
N GLY A 395 -3.43 -35.85 10.61
CA GLY A 395 -3.42 -37.28 10.25
C GLY A 395 -4.00 -37.54 8.86
N LEU A 396 -4.04 -36.52 7.98
CA LEU A 396 -4.59 -36.62 6.64
C LEU A 396 -3.44 -36.88 5.64
N GLU A 397 -3.60 -37.88 4.80
CA GLU A 397 -2.69 -38.09 3.67
C GLU A 397 -3.21 -37.36 2.44
N VAL A 398 -2.42 -36.38 1.97
CA VAL A 398 -2.76 -35.52 0.84
C VAL A 398 -1.74 -35.62 -0.28
N ALA A 399 -2.20 -35.46 -1.51
CA ALA A 399 -1.36 -35.24 -2.68
C ALA A 399 -1.83 -33.95 -3.40
N PHE A 400 -1.01 -33.44 -4.29
CA PHE A 400 -1.35 -32.27 -5.09
C PHE A 400 -1.34 -32.66 -6.58
N ASP A 401 -2.21 -32.04 -7.36
CA ASP A 401 -2.22 -32.17 -8.81
C ASP A 401 -1.05 -31.41 -9.47
N GLU A 402 -1.04 -31.38 -10.80
CA GLU A 402 0.00 -30.62 -11.54
C GLU A 402 -0.07 -29.10 -11.32
N GLY A 403 -1.15 -28.61 -10.73
CA GLY A 403 -1.40 -27.18 -10.44
C GLY A 403 -1.75 -26.34 -11.68
N ASN A 404 -2.42 -25.26 -11.45
CA ASN A 404 -2.85 -24.29 -12.44
C ASN A 404 -2.18 -22.93 -12.19
N ILE A 405 -2.16 -22.11 -13.23
CA ILE A 405 -1.70 -20.74 -13.12
C ILE A 405 -2.82 -19.87 -12.53
N VAL A 406 -2.48 -19.00 -11.61
CA VAL A 406 -3.40 -18.00 -11.09
C VAL A 406 -3.40 -16.82 -12.06
N TYR A 407 -4.47 -16.70 -12.84
CA TYR A 407 -4.70 -15.56 -13.71
C TYR A 407 -5.39 -14.43 -12.94
N LEU A 408 -5.22 -13.20 -13.41
CA LEU A 408 -5.97 -12.03 -12.95
C LEU A 408 -6.63 -11.37 -14.16
N GLU A 409 -7.60 -10.49 -13.90
CA GLU A 409 -8.26 -9.73 -14.96
C GLU A 409 -8.18 -8.23 -14.65
N THR A 410 -8.08 -7.41 -15.71
CA THR A 410 -8.16 -5.95 -15.60
C THR A 410 -8.95 -5.38 -16.78
N ILE A 411 -9.07 -4.07 -16.85
CA ILE A 411 -9.75 -3.37 -17.94
C ILE A 411 -8.78 -2.51 -18.74
N ALA A 412 -9.00 -2.37 -20.04
CA ALA A 412 -8.13 -1.60 -20.93
C ALA A 412 -8.56 -0.13 -21.09
N ALA A 413 -9.77 0.24 -20.71
CA ALA A 413 -10.31 1.59 -20.88
C ALA A 413 -11.34 1.91 -19.78
N PRO A 414 -11.54 3.20 -19.48
CA PRO A 414 -12.56 3.63 -18.53
C PRO A 414 -13.95 3.18 -18.93
N VAL A 415 -14.76 2.78 -17.95
CA VAL A 415 -16.16 2.38 -18.13
C VAL A 415 -16.96 2.78 -16.90
N GLU A 416 -18.22 3.19 -17.11
CA GLU A 416 -19.18 3.37 -16.03
C GLU A 416 -20.00 2.10 -15.81
N GLY A 417 -20.01 1.60 -14.57
CA GLY A 417 -20.85 0.52 -14.12
C GLY A 417 -22.04 1.04 -13.33
N VAL A 418 -23.24 0.53 -13.66
CA VAL A 418 -24.49 0.92 -13.02
C VAL A 418 -25.10 -0.28 -12.33
N GLY A 419 -25.41 -0.13 -11.05
CA GLY A 419 -26.11 -1.12 -10.26
C GLY A 419 -27.35 -0.56 -9.63
N HIS A 420 -28.48 -1.20 -9.88
CA HIS A 420 -29.77 -0.85 -9.31
C HIS A 420 -30.36 -2.02 -8.54
N TYR A 421 -30.90 -1.76 -7.37
CA TYR A 421 -31.53 -2.78 -6.53
C TYR A 421 -32.80 -2.21 -5.90
N GLU A 422 -33.97 -2.60 -6.46
CA GLU A 422 -35.28 -2.10 -6.07
C GLU A 422 -36.30 -3.26 -6.01
N PRO A 423 -36.12 -4.29 -5.16
CA PRO A 423 -37.20 -5.20 -4.84
C PRO A 423 -38.24 -4.47 -3.98
N LEU A 424 -39.45 -5.08 -3.79
CA LEU A 424 -40.53 -4.44 -3.06
C LEU A 424 -40.04 -3.87 -1.68
N ARG A 425 -40.23 -2.55 -1.46
CA ARG A 425 -39.82 -1.79 -0.27
C ARG A 425 -38.31 -1.65 -0.04
N HIS A 426 -37.51 -1.84 -1.05
CA HIS A 426 -36.05 -1.59 -1.03
C HIS A 426 -35.67 -0.65 -2.19
N TYR A 427 -34.60 0.11 -2.05
CA TYR A 427 -34.10 0.98 -3.11
C TYR A 427 -32.66 1.35 -2.92
N ALA A 428 -31.81 1.07 -3.88
CA ALA A 428 -30.47 1.62 -3.98
C ALA A 428 -30.02 1.68 -5.44
N GLU A 429 -29.37 2.77 -5.82
CA GLU A 429 -28.71 2.90 -7.13
C GLU A 429 -27.28 3.41 -6.91
N VAL A 430 -26.31 2.80 -7.61
CA VAL A 430 -24.88 3.10 -7.50
C VAL A 430 -24.29 3.18 -8.90
N HIS A 431 -23.57 4.25 -9.17
CA HIS A 431 -22.80 4.47 -10.38
C HIS A 431 -21.31 4.54 -10.05
N LEU A 432 -20.53 3.65 -10.65
CA LEU A 432 -19.09 3.53 -10.45
C LEU A 432 -18.36 3.82 -11.76
N LEU A 433 -17.46 4.79 -11.73
CA LEU A 433 -16.43 4.94 -12.76
C LEU A 433 -15.32 3.93 -12.45
N MET A 434 -15.02 3.07 -13.41
CA MET A 434 -13.97 2.07 -13.33
C MET A 434 -12.89 2.45 -14.34
N GLU A 435 -11.67 2.69 -13.87
CA GLU A 435 -10.54 3.13 -14.71
C GLU A 435 -9.37 2.17 -14.53
N PRO A 436 -8.60 1.89 -15.63
CA PRO A 436 -7.35 1.17 -15.48
C PRO A 436 -6.42 1.90 -14.51
N ALA A 437 -5.78 1.18 -13.62
CA ALA A 437 -4.76 1.68 -12.71
C ALA A 437 -3.37 1.18 -13.12
N GLU A 438 -2.32 1.66 -12.44
CA GLU A 438 -0.95 1.23 -12.70
C GLU A 438 -0.79 -0.27 -12.39
N PRO A 439 -0.02 -1.01 -13.22
CA PRO A 439 0.23 -2.44 -13.00
C PRO A 439 0.78 -2.71 -11.59
N GLY A 440 0.17 -3.67 -10.90
CA GLY A 440 0.53 -4.06 -9.54
C GLY A 440 0.03 -3.12 -8.44
N SER A 441 -0.81 -2.14 -8.77
CA SER A 441 -1.42 -1.23 -7.78
C SER A 441 -2.64 -1.82 -7.07
N GLY A 442 -3.15 -2.95 -7.56
CA GLY A 442 -4.33 -3.60 -7.01
C GLY A 442 -5.61 -2.81 -7.23
N LEU A 443 -6.59 -2.97 -6.34
CA LEU A 443 -7.84 -2.23 -6.39
C LEU A 443 -7.73 -0.94 -5.58
N GLN A 444 -8.17 0.16 -6.18
CA GLN A 444 -8.21 1.48 -5.55
C GLN A 444 -9.67 1.94 -5.47
N PHE A 445 -10.04 2.55 -4.35
CA PHE A 445 -11.42 2.98 -4.10
C PHE A 445 -11.45 4.46 -3.76
N ASP A 446 -12.31 5.22 -4.47
CA ASP A 446 -12.44 6.66 -4.30
C ASP A 446 -13.90 7.11 -4.49
N THR A 447 -14.22 8.36 -4.14
CA THR A 447 -15.54 8.95 -4.35
C THR A 447 -15.42 10.37 -4.87
N MET A 448 -16.15 10.67 -5.94
CA MET A 448 -16.42 12.01 -6.44
C MET A 448 -17.89 12.39 -6.28
N CYS A 449 -18.69 11.52 -5.62
CA CYS A 449 -20.12 11.75 -5.45
C CYS A 449 -20.37 12.92 -4.48
N PRO A 450 -21.10 13.97 -4.89
CA PRO A 450 -21.43 15.06 -4.00
C PRO A 450 -22.30 14.59 -2.82
N THR A 451 -22.07 15.17 -1.65
CA THR A 451 -22.79 14.80 -0.42
C THR A 451 -24.27 15.21 -0.40
N ASP A 452 -24.66 16.14 -1.26
CA ASP A 452 -26.05 16.50 -1.53
C ASP A 452 -26.78 15.47 -2.40
N THR A 453 -26.03 14.74 -3.25
CA THR A 453 -26.57 13.65 -4.07
C THR A 453 -26.72 12.37 -3.26
N LEU A 454 -25.67 12.00 -2.49
CA LEU A 454 -25.69 10.83 -1.61
C LEU A 454 -24.95 11.16 -0.30
N ALA A 455 -25.63 10.98 0.83
CA ALA A 455 -25.04 11.28 2.14
C ALA A 455 -23.76 10.48 2.42
N LEU A 456 -22.78 11.09 3.09
CA LEU A 456 -21.42 10.57 3.29
C LEU A 456 -21.36 9.16 3.93
N HIS A 457 -22.29 8.86 4.85
CA HIS A 457 -22.34 7.53 5.47
C HIS A 457 -22.68 6.42 4.45
N TRP A 458 -23.54 6.70 3.45
CA TRP A 458 -23.80 5.76 2.37
C TRP A 458 -22.62 5.62 1.43
N GLN A 459 -21.91 6.71 1.13
CA GLN A 459 -20.69 6.64 0.32
C GLN A 459 -19.63 5.77 0.99
N ARG A 460 -19.38 5.96 2.30
CA ARG A 460 -18.45 5.12 3.06
C ARG A 460 -18.87 3.65 3.06
N LEU A 461 -20.16 3.38 3.19
CA LEU A 461 -20.69 2.02 3.13
C LEU A 461 -20.45 1.37 1.77
N ILE A 462 -20.68 2.09 0.66
CA ILE A 462 -20.39 1.61 -0.70
C ILE A 462 -18.92 1.29 -0.88
N LEU A 463 -18.00 2.18 -0.43
CA LEU A 463 -16.56 1.95 -0.48
C LEU A 463 -16.16 0.72 0.37
N GLY A 464 -16.78 0.54 1.53
CA GLY A 464 -16.61 -0.68 2.33
C GLY A 464 -17.07 -1.93 1.59
N HIS A 465 -18.21 -1.89 0.91
CA HIS A 465 -18.70 -3.02 0.11
C HIS A 465 -17.84 -3.33 -1.12
N LEU A 466 -17.15 -2.34 -1.69
CA LEU A 466 -16.15 -2.57 -2.73
C LEU A 466 -14.92 -3.33 -2.20
N ALA A 467 -14.50 -3.00 -0.97
CA ALA A 467 -13.30 -3.60 -0.37
C ALA A 467 -13.56 -4.99 0.25
N GLU A 468 -14.78 -5.31 0.70
CA GLU A 468 -15.08 -6.55 1.45
C GLU A 468 -15.13 -7.82 0.58
N LYS A 469 -15.21 -7.70 -0.75
CA LYS A 469 -15.40 -8.82 -1.68
C LYS A 469 -14.28 -8.90 -2.71
N VAL A 470 -13.82 -10.12 -3.00
CA VAL A 470 -12.99 -10.39 -4.19
C VAL A 470 -13.89 -10.31 -5.42
N HIS A 471 -13.75 -9.27 -6.23
CA HIS A 471 -14.50 -9.09 -7.46
C HIS A 471 -13.94 -10.02 -8.56
N ARG A 472 -14.82 -10.77 -9.22
CA ARG A 472 -14.44 -11.68 -10.30
C ARG A 472 -14.65 -11.04 -11.66
N GLY A 473 -13.68 -11.25 -12.55
CA GLY A 473 -13.72 -10.80 -13.93
C GLY A 473 -14.72 -11.56 -14.78
N VAL A 474 -14.79 -11.22 -16.06
CA VAL A 474 -15.79 -11.72 -17.01
C VAL A 474 -15.21 -12.61 -18.11
N LEU A 475 -13.87 -12.75 -18.16
CA LEU A 475 -13.19 -13.60 -19.15
C LEU A 475 -13.09 -15.05 -18.69
N THR A 476 -12.56 -15.25 -17.49
CA THR A 476 -12.30 -16.57 -16.90
C THR A 476 -12.89 -16.73 -15.51
N GLY A 477 -13.45 -15.66 -14.94
CA GLY A 477 -13.86 -15.58 -13.55
C GLY A 477 -12.68 -15.40 -12.59
N ALA A 478 -11.49 -15.06 -13.10
CA ALA A 478 -10.33 -14.73 -12.28
C ALA A 478 -10.56 -13.43 -11.49
N PRO A 479 -9.87 -13.23 -10.34
CA PRO A 479 -9.97 -11.99 -9.59
C PRO A 479 -9.56 -10.78 -10.44
N VAL A 480 -10.24 -9.64 -10.24
CA VAL A 480 -9.83 -8.39 -10.91
C VAL A 480 -8.75 -7.66 -10.10
N THR A 481 -7.87 -6.97 -10.80
CA THR A 481 -6.78 -6.15 -10.23
C THR A 481 -6.51 -4.91 -11.08
N ASP A 482 -5.74 -3.97 -10.55
CA ASP A 482 -5.29 -2.77 -11.24
C ASP A 482 -6.44 -1.95 -11.83
N ILE A 483 -7.48 -1.77 -11.00
CA ILE A 483 -8.68 -0.98 -11.33
C ILE A 483 -8.92 0.05 -10.22
N ARG A 484 -9.13 1.29 -10.63
CA ARG A 484 -9.65 2.33 -9.73
C ARG A 484 -11.16 2.37 -9.86
N PHE A 485 -11.86 2.19 -8.75
CA PHE A 485 -13.30 2.36 -8.63
C PHE A 485 -13.60 3.70 -7.99
N THR A 486 -14.25 4.59 -8.71
CA THR A 486 -14.66 5.90 -8.21
C THR A 486 -16.19 5.97 -8.16
N LEU A 487 -16.74 6.15 -6.97
CA LEU A 487 -18.18 6.41 -6.83
C LEU A 487 -18.50 7.78 -7.41
N VAL A 488 -19.25 7.82 -8.49
CA VAL A 488 -19.59 9.09 -9.20
C VAL A 488 -21.00 9.58 -8.90
N SER A 489 -21.93 8.68 -8.66
CA SER A 489 -23.30 9.01 -8.30
C SER A 489 -23.95 7.85 -7.56
N GLY A 490 -25.00 8.16 -6.81
CA GLY A 490 -25.79 7.15 -6.13
C GLY A 490 -27.07 7.74 -5.58
N ARG A 491 -28.07 6.91 -5.34
CA ARG A 491 -29.36 7.36 -4.82
C ARG A 491 -29.89 6.42 -3.75
N ALA A 492 -30.32 7.02 -2.65
CA ALA A 492 -31.05 6.37 -1.56
C ALA A 492 -32.49 6.86 -1.50
N HIS A 493 -33.38 6.06 -0.97
CA HIS A 493 -34.75 6.44 -0.66
C HIS A 493 -34.94 6.54 0.86
N GLN A 494 -35.45 7.65 1.36
CA GLN A 494 -35.52 7.95 2.81
C GLN A 494 -36.21 6.88 3.67
N LYS A 495 -37.15 6.10 3.11
CA LYS A 495 -37.94 5.11 3.86
C LYS A 495 -37.65 3.65 3.42
N HIS A 496 -36.93 3.44 2.33
CA HIS A 496 -36.81 2.15 1.69
C HIS A 496 -35.38 1.73 1.41
N THR A 497 -34.38 2.46 1.91
CA THR A 497 -32.98 2.07 1.74
C THR A 497 -32.41 1.54 3.05
N GLU A 498 -31.88 0.35 3.00
CA GLU A 498 -31.11 -0.31 4.05
C GLU A 498 -29.66 -0.55 3.58
N GLY A 499 -28.75 -0.80 4.52
CA GLY A 499 -27.33 -1.00 4.20
C GLY A 499 -27.10 -2.16 3.22
N GLY A 500 -27.88 -3.23 3.34
CA GLY A 500 -27.84 -4.39 2.45
C GLY A 500 -28.21 -4.09 0.99
N ASP A 501 -29.02 -3.06 0.75
CA ASP A 501 -29.43 -2.66 -0.60
C ASP A 501 -28.27 -2.07 -1.38
N PHE A 502 -27.46 -1.23 -0.71
CA PHE A 502 -26.23 -0.70 -1.30
C PHE A 502 -25.21 -1.80 -1.58
N ARG A 503 -25.11 -2.83 -0.74
CA ARG A 503 -24.26 -3.99 -1.05
C ARG A 503 -24.67 -4.64 -2.36
N GLN A 504 -25.97 -4.90 -2.55
CA GLN A 504 -26.50 -5.50 -3.77
C GLN A 504 -26.31 -4.59 -5.00
N ALA A 505 -26.58 -3.30 -4.87
CA ALA A 505 -26.39 -2.34 -5.95
C ALA A 505 -24.91 -2.19 -6.33
N THR A 506 -24.00 -2.11 -5.34
CA THR A 506 -22.55 -1.99 -5.57
C THR A 506 -21.99 -3.19 -6.35
N TYR A 507 -22.33 -4.43 -5.93
CA TYR A 507 -21.85 -5.63 -6.62
C TYR A 507 -22.37 -5.72 -8.06
N ARG A 508 -23.61 -5.30 -8.30
CA ARG A 508 -24.20 -5.24 -9.64
C ARG A 508 -23.53 -4.15 -10.49
N ALA A 509 -23.24 -2.98 -9.90
CA ALA A 509 -22.51 -1.91 -10.60
C ALA A 509 -21.13 -2.38 -11.08
N VAL A 510 -20.35 -3.03 -10.20
CA VAL A 510 -19.06 -3.61 -10.58
C VAL A 510 -19.23 -4.63 -11.70
N ARG A 511 -20.15 -5.58 -11.54
CA ARG A 511 -20.32 -6.65 -12.51
C ARG A 511 -20.83 -6.14 -13.87
N GLN A 512 -21.77 -5.23 -13.87
CA GLN A 512 -22.31 -4.61 -15.08
C GLN A 512 -21.24 -3.80 -15.81
N GLY A 513 -20.42 -3.05 -15.08
CA GLY A 513 -19.29 -2.32 -15.65
C GLY A 513 -18.26 -3.26 -16.30
N LEU A 514 -17.88 -4.36 -15.63
CA LEU A 514 -16.98 -5.37 -16.17
C LEU A 514 -17.55 -6.03 -17.46
N MET A 515 -18.86 -6.29 -17.52
CA MET A 515 -19.53 -6.83 -18.72
C MET A 515 -19.47 -5.87 -19.91
N LYS A 516 -19.38 -4.57 -19.67
CA LYS A 516 -19.24 -3.53 -20.71
C LYS A 516 -17.79 -3.25 -21.07
N ALA A 517 -16.88 -3.50 -20.13
CA ALA A 517 -15.47 -3.17 -20.28
C ALA A 517 -14.77 -4.03 -21.33
N LYS A 518 -13.72 -3.46 -21.92
CA LYS A 518 -12.75 -4.27 -22.66
C LYS A 518 -11.79 -4.89 -21.65
N SER A 519 -12.13 -6.08 -21.16
CA SER A 519 -11.35 -6.82 -20.18
C SER A 519 -10.08 -7.41 -20.79
N VAL A 520 -9.02 -7.48 -19.98
CA VAL A 520 -7.70 -8.04 -20.32
C VAL A 520 -7.35 -9.11 -19.31
N LEU A 521 -6.98 -10.29 -19.80
CA LEU A 521 -6.47 -11.37 -18.97
C LEU A 521 -4.99 -11.12 -18.69
N LEU A 522 -4.60 -11.20 -17.43
CA LEU A 522 -3.23 -11.04 -16.96
C LEU A 522 -2.68 -12.41 -16.57
N GLU A 523 -1.48 -12.73 -17.04
CA GLU A 523 -0.72 -13.92 -16.64
C GLU A 523 0.52 -13.53 -15.84
N PRO A 524 0.91 -14.33 -14.81
CA PRO A 524 2.11 -14.05 -14.02
C PRO A 524 3.36 -14.32 -14.84
N TRP A 525 4.39 -13.52 -14.57
CA TRP A 525 5.71 -13.63 -15.19
C TRP A 525 6.78 -13.89 -14.14
N TYR A 526 7.82 -14.66 -14.53
CA TYR A 526 9.06 -14.79 -13.78
C TYR A 526 10.15 -13.95 -14.45
N ALA A 527 10.82 -13.12 -13.70
CA ALA A 527 12.16 -12.68 -14.06
C ALA A 527 13.13 -13.85 -13.81
N PHE A 528 14.02 -14.08 -14.75
CA PHE A 528 15.02 -15.15 -14.64
C PHE A 528 16.44 -14.60 -14.72
N ARG A 529 17.36 -15.26 -14.01
CA ARG A 529 18.80 -15.19 -14.20
C ARG A 529 19.30 -16.59 -14.48
N LEU A 530 19.80 -16.79 -15.69
CA LEU A 530 20.28 -18.07 -16.17
C LEU A 530 21.79 -18.00 -16.38
N GLU A 531 22.54 -18.75 -15.56
CA GLU A 531 23.99 -18.91 -15.66
C GLU A 531 24.29 -20.24 -16.35
N LEU A 532 25.06 -20.19 -17.43
CA LEU A 532 25.32 -21.40 -18.23
C LEU A 532 26.65 -21.29 -19.00
N PRO A 533 27.24 -22.44 -19.41
CA PRO A 533 28.39 -22.44 -20.26
C PRO A 533 28.13 -21.74 -21.60
N ALA A 534 29.11 -20.98 -22.12
CA ALA A 534 28.98 -20.21 -23.35
C ALA A 534 28.48 -21.04 -24.55
N GLU A 535 28.82 -22.32 -24.61
CA GLU A 535 28.36 -23.28 -25.64
C GLU A 535 26.82 -23.52 -25.61
N CYS A 536 26.18 -23.27 -24.50
CA CYS A 536 24.74 -23.52 -24.31
C CYS A 536 23.85 -22.26 -24.51
N VAL A 537 24.44 -21.07 -24.67
CA VAL A 537 23.72 -19.78 -24.74
C VAL A 537 22.75 -19.71 -25.92
N GLY A 538 23.17 -20.17 -27.10
CA GLY A 538 22.32 -20.16 -28.31
C GLY A 538 21.04 -21.00 -28.13
N ARG A 539 21.14 -22.15 -27.45
CA ARG A 539 19.98 -22.99 -27.11
C ARG A 539 19.09 -22.26 -26.12
N ALA A 540 19.63 -21.69 -25.06
CA ALA A 540 18.87 -20.96 -24.05
C ALA A 540 18.09 -19.80 -24.65
N ILE A 541 18.71 -19.00 -25.52
CA ILE A 541 18.03 -17.90 -26.23
C ILE A 541 16.87 -18.44 -27.09
N THR A 542 17.08 -19.53 -27.84
CA THR A 542 16.02 -20.15 -28.65
C THR A 542 14.88 -20.66 -27.79
N ASP A 543 15.19 -21.27 -26.65
CA ASP A 543 14.17 -21.74 -25.68
C ASP A 543 13.38 -20.60 -25.09
N ILE A 544 14.03 -19.50 -24.67
CA ILE A 544 13.36 -18.29 -24.13
C ILE A 544 12.47 -17.65 -25.21
N GLN A 545 12.92 -17.55 -26.45
CA GLN A 545 12.10 -17.04 -27.56
C GLN A 545 10.87 -17.92 -27.81
N ARG A 546 11.05 -19.27 -27.80
CA ARG A 546 9.93 -20.22 -27.91
C ARG A 546 8.93 -20.06 -26.75
N MET A 547 9.41 -19.74 -25.56
CA MET A 547 8.60 -19.43 -24.38
C MET A 547 8.04 -18.01 -24.39
N GLN A 548 8.18 -17.27 -25.50
CA GLN A 548 7.68 -15.88 -25.64
C GLN A 548 8.23 -14.93 -24.57
N GLY A 549 9.42 -15.24 -24.03
CA GLY A 549 10.09 -14.42 -23.04
C GLY A 549 10.90 -13.28 -23.66
N ASP A 550 11.14 -12.27 -22.85
CA ASP A 550 12.04 -11.16 -23.16
C ASP A 550 13.39 -11.45 -22.49
N TYR A 551 14.50 -11.04 -23.12
CA TYR A 551 15.85 -11.23 -22.55
C TYR A 551 16.77 -10.08 -22.90
N ASP A 552 17.71 -9.80 -21.99
CA ASP A 552 18.78 -8.82 -22.17
C ASP A 552 19.97 -9.43 -22.92
N PRO A 553 20.86 -8.63 -23.52
CA PRO A 553 22.07 -9.12 -24.12
C PRO A 553 22.87 -10.00 -23.15
N PRO A 554 23.39 -11.17 -23.60
CA PRO A 554 24.16 -12.06 -22.74
C PRO A 554 25.42 -11.38 -22.20
N GLU A 555 25.68 -11.51 -20.92
CA GLU A 555 26.89 -11.03 -20.25
C GLU A 555 27.84 -12.21 -20.07
N THR A 556 29.08 -12.12 -20.54
CA THR A 556 30.08 -13.18 -20.39
C THR A 556 31.00 -12.88 -19.21
N ASP A 557 31.06 -13.77 -18.25
CA ASP A 557 31.96 -13.74 -17.10
C ASP A 557 32.85 -14.99 -17.11
N GLY A 558 34.04 -14.83 -17.64
CA GLY A 558 35.00 -15.94 -17.81
C GLY A 558 34.47 -17.09 -18.68
N ALA A 559 34.31 -18.27 -18.10
CA ALA A 559 33.83 -19.48 -18.79
C ALA A 559 32.29 -19.64 -18.77
N GLN A 560 31.59 -18.78 -18.07
CA GLN A 560 30.13 -18.77 -17.95
C GLN A 560 29.53 -17.54 -18.58
N THR A 561 28.29 -17.68 -19.04
CA THR A 561 27.50 -16.57 -19.59
C THR A 561 26.23 -16.45 -18.77
N ILE A 562 25.89 -15.23 -18.42
CA ILE A 562 24.68 -14.86 -17.69
C ILE A 562 23.67 -14.32 -18.69
N LEU A 563 22.49 -14.92 -18.73
CA LEU A 563 21.34 -14.44 -19.48
C LEU A 563 20.25 -14.01 -18.50
N ARG A 564 19.88 -12.74 -18.55
CA ARG A 564 18.79 -12.18 -17.75
C ARG A 564 17.58 -11.90 -18.64
N GLY A 565 16.38 -11.94 -18.05
CA GLY A 565 15.16 -11.65 -18.76
C GLY A 565 13.91 -11.98 -17.97
N ALA A 566 12.79 -12.03 -18.67
CA ALA A 566 11.51 -12.43 -18.08
C ALA A 566 10.71 -13.29 -19.04
N ALA A 567 9.91 -14.22 -18.53
CA ALA A 567 9.03 -15.06 -19.34
C ALA A 567 7.77 -15.49 -18.56
N PRO A 568 6.68 -15.87 -19.26
CA PRO A 568 5.45 -16.34 -18.64
C PRO A 568 5.68 -17.57 -17.76
N VAL A 569 5.12 -17.55 -16.55
CA VAL A 569 5.23 -18.67 -15.59
C VAL A 569 4.77 -19.99 -16.22
N ARG A 570 3.71 -19.93 -17.02
CA ARG A 570 3.14 -21.06 -17.75
C ARG A 570 4.16 -21.84 -18.58
N LEU A 571 5.07 -21.15 -19.21
CA LEU A 571 6.03 -21.74 -20.15
C LEU A 571 7.39 -22.04 -19.49
N LEU A 572 7.73 -21.38 -18.36
CA LEU A 572 8.97 -21.60 -17.62
C LEU A 572 8.90 -22.78 -16.63
N ARG A 573 7.71 -23.30 -16.32
CA ARG A 573 7.47 -24.24 -15.22
C ARG A 573 8.34 -25.50 -15.24
N GLY A 574 8.60 -26.10 -16.41
CA GLY A 574 9.45 -27.29 -16.58
C GLY A 574 10.91 -26.98 -16.92
N TYR A 575 11.22 -25.73 -17.23
CA TYR A 575 12.49 -25.34 -17.81
C TYR A 575 13.72 -25.53 -16.87
N PRO A 576 13.64 -25.41 -15.52
CA PRO A 576 14.77 -25.74 -14.65
C PRO A 576 15.33 -27.15 -14.86
N ASN A 577 14.46 -28.13 -15.09
CA ASN A 577 14.87 -29.50 -15.38
C ASN A 577 15.54 -29.64 -16.75
N GLU A 578 15.02 -28.93 -17.75
CA GLU A 578 15.61 -28.86 -19.09
C GLU A 578 17.01 -28.23 -19.04
N VAL A 579 17.17 -27.11 -18.32
CA VAL A 579 18.47 -26.45 -18.11
C VAL A 579 19.47 -27.40 -17.49
N THR A 580 19.08 -28.07 -16.41
CA THR A 580 19.95 -29.04 -15.75
C THR A 580 20.37 -30.16 -16.71
N ALA A 581 19.45 -30.67 -17.53
CA ALA A 581 19.71 -31.74 -18.46
C ALA A 581 20.71 -31.36 -19.58
N TYR A 582 20.44 -30.23 -20.32
CA TYR A 582 21.30 -29.87 -21.46
C TYR A 582 22.65 -29.27 -21.05
N THR A 583 22.72 -28.64 -19.85
CA THR A 583 23.99 -28.13 -19.32
C THR A 583 24.77 -29.18 -18.53
N ARG A 584 24.25 -30.40 -18.38
CA ARG A 584 24.81 -31.48 -17.58
C ARG A 584 25.05 -31.05 -16.11
N GLY A 585 24.10 -30.36 -15.53
CA GLY A 585 24.16 -29.85 -14.16
C GLY A 585 25.06 -28.63 -13.94
N ARG A 586 25.65 -28.04 -15.00
CA ARG A 586 26.53 -26.87 -14.90
C ARG A 586 25.76 -25.57 -14.99
N GLY A 587 24.49 -25.58 -15.45
CA GLY A 587 23.63 -24.41 -15.55
C GLY A 587 22.88 -24.16 -14.25
N ARG A 588 22.66 -22.89 -13.93
CA ARG A 588 21.85 -22.44 -12.81
C ARG A 588 20.74 -21.52 -13.31
N LEU A 589 19.50 -21.84 -13.02
CA LEU A 589 18.35 -20.99 -13.31
C LEU A 589 17.75 -20.50 -11.99
N GLN A 590 17.74 -19.19 -11.82
CA GLN A 590 17.09 -18.51 -10.70
C GLN A 590 15.84 -17.84 -11.24
N LEU A 591 14.71 -18.04 -10.56
CA LEU A 591 13.41 -17.47 -10.92
C LEU A 591 12.90 -16.57 -9.80
N ARG A 592 12.26 -15.48 -10.19
CA ARG A 592 11.65 -14.51 -9.29
C ARG A 592 10.32 -14.05 -9.90
N VAL A 593 9.25 -13.94 -9.10
CA VAL A 593 8.01 -13.37 -9.57
C VAL A 593 8.24 -11.91 -10.01
N ASP A 594 7.83 -11.61 -11.24
CA ASP A 594 7.99 -10.29 -11.89
C ASP A 594 6.64 -9.58 -12.10
N GLY A 595 5.64 -9.97 -11.34
CA GLY A 595 4.29 -9.42 -11.44
C GLY A 595 3.45 -10.06 -12.55
N TYR A 596 2.45 -9.33 -13.02
CA TYR A 596 1.49 -9.79 -14.01
C TYR A 596 1.57 -8.93 -15.26
N ARG A 597 1.44 -9.56 -16.45
CA ARG A 597 1.42 -8.88 -17.74
C ARG A 597 0.25 -9.38 -18.60
N PRO A 598 -0.22 -8.59 -19.60
CA PRO A 598 -1.28 -9.03 -20.50
C PRO A 598 -0.94 -10.35 -21.19
N CYS A 599 -1.87 -11.30 -21.13
CA CYS A 599 -1.71 -12.62 -21.73
C CYS A 599 -1.80 -12.53 -23.26
N ARG A 600 -0.77 -13.04 -23.97
CA ARG A 600 -0.74 -13.05 -25.44
C ARG A 600 -1.74 -14.05 -26.04
N GLU A 601 -2.06 -15.12 -25.33
CA GLU A 601 -2.97 -16.19 -25.78
C GLU A 601 -4.36 -16.10 -25.11
N GLN A 602 -4.78 -14.90 -24.72
CA GLN A 602 -6.02 -14.65 -23.99
C GLN A 602 -7.22 -15.41 -24.59
N ASP A 603 -7.46 -15.30 -25.91
CA ASP A 603 -8.64 -15.89 -26.53
C ASP A 603 -8.67 -17.43 -26.47
N ALA A 604 -7.51 -18.07 -26.51
CA ALA A 604 -7.42 -19.52 -26.37
C ALA A 604 -7.72 -19.96 -24.93
N LEU A 605 -7.18 -19.26 -23.95
CA LEU A 605 -7.39 -19.53 -22.53
C LEU A 605 -8.83 -19.24 -22.09
N VAL A 606 -9.43 -18.17 -22.56
CA VAL A 606 -10.84 -17.85 -22.29
C VAL A 606 -11.75 -18.92 -22.85
N ARG A 607 -11.51 -19.41 -24.05
CA ARG A 607 -12.27 -20.53 -24.60
C ARG A 607 -12.08 -21.82 -23.81
N ALA A 608 -10.86 -22.09 -23.38
CA ALA A 608 -10.53 -23.29 -22.61
C ALA A 608 -11.14 -23.28 -21.21
N SER A 609 -11.28 -22.09 -20.59
CA SER A 609 -11.89 -21.98 -19.25
C SER A 609 -13.38 -22.36 -19.22
N GLY A 610 -14.11 -22.17 -20.34
CA GLY A 610 -15.53 -22.43 -20.42
C GLY A 610 -16.40 -21.57 -19.49
N TYR A 611 -15.83 -20.49 -18.91
CA TYR A 611 -16.55 -19.61 -18.00
C TYR A 611 -17.58 -18.75 -18.76
N ASP A 612 -18.82 -18.78 -18.29
CA ASP A 612 -19.90 -17.94 -18.81
C ASP A 612 -20.34 -16.92 -17.75
N PRO A 613 -19.93 -15.65 -17.90
CA PRO A 613 -20.23 -14.62 -16.91
C PRO A 613 -21.72 -14.29 -16.77
N ALA A 614 -22.55 -14.64 -17.75
CA ALA A 614 -23.98 -14.43 -17.70
C ALA A 614 -24.71 -15.51 -16.87
N ARG A 615 -24.05 -16.65 -16.62
CA ARG A 615 -24.60 -17.76 -15.82
C ARG A 615 -24.07 -17.81 -14.41
N ASP A 616 -23.19 -16.87 -14.03
CA ASP A 616 -22.63 -16.78 -12.68
C ASP A 616 -23.66 -16.21 -11.70
N LEU A 617 -24.34 -17.07 -10.97
CA LEU A 617 -25.37 -16.70 -10.01
C LEU A 617 -24.83 -16.00 -8.77
N GLU A 618 -23.56 -16.21 -8.42
CA GLU A 618 -22.91 -15.54 -7.29
C GLU A 618 -22.54 -14.09 -7.62
N ASN A 619 -22.38 -13.79 -8.90
CA ASN A 619 -22.01 -12.47 -9.41
C ASN A 619 -22.97 -12.00 -10.52
N PRO A 620 -24.25 -11.74 -10.19
CA PRO A 620 -25.26 -11.39 -11.18
C PRO A 620 -24.95 -10.03 -11.83
N ALA A 621 -24.99 -10.00 -13.16
CA ALA A 621 -24.72 -8.81 -13.95
C ALA A 621 -25.96 -7.92 -14.15
N GLY A 622 -27.16 -8.48 -14.04
CA GLY A 622 -28.42 -7.76 -14.15
C GLY A 622 -28.77 -6.97 -12.88
N SER A 623 -29.62 -5.96 -13.02
CA SER A 623 -30.13 -5.14 -11.91
C SER A 623 -31.61 -5.43 -11.66
N ILE A 624 -32.07 -5.16 -10.43
CA ILE A 624 -33.45 -5.40 -10.03
C ILE A 624 -34.17 -4.06 -9.92
N PHE A 625 -35.25 -3.94 -10.72
CA PHE A 625 -36.16 -2.77 -10.73
C PHE A 625 -37.53 -3.16 -10.23
N CYS A 626 -38.34 -2.20 -9.78
CA CYS A 626 -39.69 -2.40 -9.34
C CYS A 626 -40.67 -1.89 -10.41
N GLY A 627 -41.59 -2.75 -10.81
CA GLY A 627 -42.68 -2.39 -11.72
C GLY A 627 -43.97 -3.06 -11.30
N HIS A 628 -45.10 -2.34 -11.28
CA HIS A 628 -46.44 -2.85 -10.89
C HIS A 628 -46.46 -3.59 -9.53
N GLY A 629 -45.59 -3.17 -8.59
CA GLY A 629 -45.55 -3.79 -7.26
C GLY A 629 -44.76 -5.11 -7.16
N ALA A 630 -43.97 -5.46 -8.17
CA ALA A 630 -43.10 -6.62 -8.19
C ALA A 630 -41.70 -6.28 -8.68
N GLY A 631 -40.67 -6.90 -8.09
CA GLY A 631 -39.29 -6.77 -8.56
C GLY A 631 -39.11 -7.60 -9.85
N TYR A 632 -38.43 -7.03 -10.84
CA TYR A 632 -38.07 -7.75 -12.08
C TYR A 632 -36.60 -7.47 -12.44
N GLU A 633 -35.97 -8.44 -13.07
CA GLU A 633 -34.58 -8.31 -13.49
C GLU A 633 -34.47 -7.61 -14.84
N VAL A 634 -33.58 -6.60 -14.89
CA VAL A 634 -33.14 -5.90 -16.09
C VAL A 634 -31.73 -6.39 -16.45
N LYS A 635 -31.56 -6.92 -17.65
CA LYS A 635 -30.30 -7.46 -18.12
C LYS A 635 -29.24 -6.34 -18.23
N TRP A 636 -28.00 -6.68 -18.01
CA TRP A 636 -26.86 -5.74 -17.95
C TRP A 636 -26.74 -4.82 -19.18
N GLN A 637 -27.14 -5.29 -20.38
CA GLN A 637 -27.08 -4.54 -21.64
C GLN A 637 -27.99 -3.30 -21.66
N VAL A 638 -29.08 -3.33 -20.91
CA VAL A 638 -30.12 -2.30 -20.91
C VAL A 638 -30.32 -1.61 -19.55
N VAL A 639 -29.48 -1.92 -18.57
CA VAL A 639 -29.51 -1.27 -17.25
C VAL A 639 -29.26 0.23 -17.39
N ASP A 640 -28.35 0.64 -18.26
CA ASP A 640 -28.01 2.04 -18.52
C ASP A 640 -29.24 2.86 -18.99
N ASP A 641 -30.13 2.27 -19.79
CA ASP A 641 -31.34 2.93 -20.29
C ASP A 641 -32.45 2.99 -19.22
N ALA A 642 -32.41 2.07 -18.25
CA ALA A 642 -33.37 1.97 -17.17
C ALA A 642 -32.96 2.76 -15.91
N ALA A 643 -31.69 3.17 -15.81
CA ALA A 643 -31.14 3.89 -14.64
C ALA A 643 -31.90 5.18 -14.33
N HIS A 644 -32.10 5.44 -13.05
CA HIS A 644 -32.81 6.64 -12.58
C HIS A 644 -31.90 7.88 -12.51
N LEU A 645 -30.58 7.68 -12.43
CA LEU A 645 -29.59 8.75 -12.44
C LEU A 645 -28.94 8.88 -13.83
N PRO A 646 -28.50 10.08 -14.21
CA PRO A 646 -27.84 10.29 -15.49
C PRO A 646 -26.44 9.64 -15.50
N LEU A 647 -26.09 9.00 -16.62
CA LEU A 647 -24.77 8.44 -16.86
C LEU A 647 -23.71 9.52 -17.11
N LEU A 648 -22.47 9.23 -16.76
CA LEU A 648 -21.31 9.99 -17.22
C LEU A 648 -21.16 9.84 -18.74
N ARG A 649 -21.05 10.96 -19.45
CA ARG A 649 -20.80 10.96 -20.90
C ARG A 649 -19.31 10.96 -21.17
N PHE A 650 -18.73 9.80 -21.45
CA PHE A 650 -17.35 9.69 -21.96
C PHE A 650 -17.32 10.06 -23.44
N GLY A 651 -16.40 11.00 -23.81
CA GLY A 651 -16.19 11.56 -25.13
C GLY A 651 -16.46 10.70 -26.35
N GLY A 652 -17.63 10.88 -26.94
CA GLY A 652 -17.95 10.47 -28.29
C GLY A 652 -18.54 11.67 -29.03
N PRO A 653 -18.60 11.68 -30.38
CA PRO A 653 -19.24 12.75 -31.11
C PRO A 653 -20.70 12.84 -30.67
N VAL A 654 -21.07 14.01 -30.16
CA VAL A 654 -22.42 14.32 -29.69
C VAL A 654 -23.41 14.09 -30.84
N LYS A 655 -24.18 12.99 -30.79
CA LYS A 655 -25.44 12.95 -31.51
C LYS A 655 -26.33 14.03 -30.93
N PRO A 656 -26.91 14.94 -31.75
CA PRO A 656 -27.80 15.95 -31.23
C PRO A 656 -28.98 15.26 -30.51
N ALA A 657 -29.16 15.58 -29.24
CA ALA A 657 -30.31 15.14 -28.49
C ALA A 657 -31.59 15.57 -29.20
N PRO A 658 -32.65 14.75 -29.25
CA PRO A 658 -33.92 15.18 -29.79
C PRO A 658 -34.37 16.43 -29.00
N GLN A 659 -34.69 17.49 -29.75
CA GLN A 659 -35.17 18.73 -29.15
C GLN A 659 -36.44 18.46 -28.36
N ARG A 660 -36.33 18.39 -27.04
CA ARG A 660 -37.49 18.49 -26.16
C ARG A 660 -38.02 19.93 -26.31
N ILE A 661 -39.19 20.05 -26.92
CA ILE A 661 -39.94 21.29 -26.95
C ILE A 661 -40.30 21.63 -25.50
N VAL A 662 -39.52 22.51 -24.87
CA VAL A 662 -39.86 23.08 -23.60
C VAL A 662 -40.93 24.16 -23.90
N ARG A 663 -42.17 23.87 -23.58
CA ARG A 663 -43.20 24.91 -23.52
C ARG A 663 -42.75 25.95 -22.50
N SER A 664 -42.48 27.17 -22.95
CA SER A 664 -42.19 28.29 -22.11
C SER A 664 -43.41 28.55 -21.22
N VAL A 665 -43.26 28.32 -19.92
CA VAL A 665 -44.16 28.90 -18.92
C VAL A 665 -43.64 30.32 -18.67
N ALA A 666 -44.49 31.30 -18.82
CA ALA A 666 -44.13 32.69 -18.64
C ALA A 666 -43.65 32.98 -17.21
N PRO A 667 -42.60 33.78 -16.99
CA PRO A 667 -42.08 34.08 -15.69
C PRO A 667 -42.96 35.12 -14.98
N GLY A 668 -43.57 34.72 -13.86
CA GLY A 668 -44.21 35.60 -12.92
C GLY A 668 -43.44 35.65 -11.61
N GLY A 669 -42.34 36.38 -11.57
CA GLY A 669 -41.58 36.62 -10.35
C GLY A 669 -40.73 37.88 -10.47
N ALA A 670 -40.50 38.63 -9.39
CA ALA A 670 -39.85 39.94 -9.40
C ALA A 670 -38.47 39.89 -10.12
N PRO A 671 -38.29 40.72 -11.17
CA PRO A 671 -37.13 40.61 -12.07
C PRO A 671 -35.77 40.89 -11.43
N GLU A 672 -35.74 41.48 -10.26
CA GLU A 672 -34.51 41.89 -9.55
C GLU A 672 -33.86 40.72 -8.78
N LEU A 673 -34.64 39.89 -8.11
CA LEU A 673 -34.15 38.75 -7.33
C LEU A 673 -33.63 37.62 -8.23
N GLU A 674 -34.27 37.42 -9.38
CA GLU A 674 -33.86 36.46 -10.39
C GLU A 674 -32.53 36.87 -11.08
N LYS A 675 -32.34 38.17 -11.28
CA LYS A 675 -31.07 38.76 -11.75
C LYS A 675 -29.96 38.61 -10.72
N GLU A 676 -30.25 38.75 -9.44
CA GLU A 676 -29.27 38.63 -8.36
C GLU A 676 -28.85 37.18 -8.16
N LEU A 677 -29.78 36.23 -8.21
CA LEU A 677 -29.49 34.78 -8.19
C LEU A 677 -28.69 34.33 -9.41
N LEU A 678 -29.05 34.84 -10.61
CA LEU A 678 -28.35 34.55 -11.83
C LEU A 678 -26.91 35.09 -11.78
N ALA A 679 -26.74 36.31 -11.23
CA ALA A 679 -25.44 36.94 -11.05
C ALA A 679 -24.56 36.21 -10.00
N ILE A 680 -25.15 35.67 -8.91
CA ILE A 680 -24.46 34.81 -7.94
C ILE A 680 -24.08 33.48 -8.57
N PHE A 681 -25.01 32.89 -9.32
CA PHE A 681 -24.77 31.63 -10.02
C PHE A 681 -23.66 31.77 -11.08
N GLU A 682 -23.70 32.84 -11.89
CA GLU A 682 -22.69 33.14 -12.91
C GLU A 682 -21.32 33.47 -12.27
N ARG A 683 -21.28 34.09 -11.10
CA ARG A 683 -20.02 34.33 -10.35
C ARG A 683 -19.46 33.07 -9.73
N THR A 684 -20.32 32.16 -9.27
CA THR A 684 -19.91 30.90 -8.62
C THR A 684 -19.50 29.83 -9.64
N TYR A 685 -20.26 29.68 -10.72
CA TYR A 685 -20.12 28.60 -11.70
C TYR A 685 -19.68 29.05 -13.11
N GLY A 686 -19.48 30.36 -13.27
CA GLY A 686 -19.14 30.98 -14.57
C GLY A 686 -20.38 31.26 -15.44
N ALA A 687 -20.22 32.14 -16.43
CA ALA A 687 -21.28 32.50 -17.37
C ALA A 687 -21.87 31.26 -18.05
N ILE A 688 -23.22 31.16 -18.08
CA ILE A 688 -23.93 30.07 -18.77
C ILE A 688 -23.68 30.17 -20.28
N ARG A 689 -22.47 29.89 -20.71
CA ARG A 689 -22.17 29.67 -22.13
C ARG A 689 -22.41 28.18 -22.42
N ARG A 690 -23.43 27.96 -23.24
CA ARG A 690 -23.53 26.69 -23.96
C ARG A 690 -22.26 26.54 -24.79
N ARG A 691 -21.36 25.63 -24.36
CA ARG A 691 -20.13 25.12 -24.99
C ARG A 691 -18.81 25.59 -24.41
N ASP A 692 -18.07 24.66 -24.19
CA ASP A 692 -16.82 24.02 -24.61
C ASP A 692 -16.05 23.53 -23.41
N VAL A 693 -15.98 22.22 -23.34
CA VAL A 693 -14.98 21.55 -22.52
C VAL A 693 -13.64 21.84 -23.19
N LEU A 694 -12.89 22.81 -22.68
CA LEU A 694 -11.48 22.97 -23.00
C LEU A 694 -10.63 22.09 -22.09
N PRO A 695 -9.57 21.46 -22.62
CA PRO A 695 -8.69 20.64 -21.79
C PRO A 695 -8.00 21.48 -20.73
N GLN A 696 -7.83 20.92 -19.54
CA GLN A 696 -7.07 21.52 -18.45
C GLN A 696 -5.66 21.88 -18.93
N MET A 697 -5.37 23.14 -19.06
CA MET A 697 -4.01 23.64 -19.30
C MET A 697 -3.26 23.69 -17.97
N MET A 698 -2.35 22.74 -17.76
CA MET A 698 -1.32 22.86 -16.72
C MET A 698 -0.34 23.97 -17.12
N LEU A 699 -0.33 25.06 -16.36
CA LEU A 699 0.63 26.15 -16.55
C LEU A 699 1.99 25.77 -15.95
N ARG A 700 3.03 25.69 -16.82
CA ARG A 700 4.42 25.50 -16.39
C ARG A 700 5.02 26.80 -15.81
N SER A 701 6.06 26.65 -15.01
CA SER A 701 6.67 27.68 -14.13
C SER A 701 7.30 28.92 -14.82
N GLU A 702 7.25 29.03 -16.11
CA GLU A 702 7.72 30.21 -16.87
C GLU A 702 6.63 31.29 -17.04
N ASP A 703 5.38 30.98 -16.77
CA ASP A 703 4.19 31.82 -17.03
C ASP A 703 3.76 32.69 -15.85
N LYS A 704 4.66 33.00 -14.91
CA LYS A 704 4.30 33.80 -13.69
C LYS A 704 3.77 35.22 -14.01
N ARG A 705 4.21 35.83 -15.10
CA ARG A 705 3.70 37.13 -15.55
C ARG A 705 2.32 37.00 -16.19
N GLU A 706 2.12 35.97 -16.99
CA GLU A 706 0.83 35.65 -17.60
C GLU A 706 -0.26 35.34 -16.59
N PHE A 707 0.09 34.66 -15.45
CA PHE A 707 -0.86 34.39 -14.38
C PHE A 707 -1.38 35.67 -13.70
N LEU A 708 -0.51 36.62 -13.38
CA LEU A 708 -0.91 37.90 -12.79
C LEU A 708 -1.69 38.76 -13.77
N GLU A 709 -1.42 38.66 -15.05
CA GLU A 709 -2.17 39.32 -16.14
C GLU A 709 -3.51 38.65 -16.42
N ALA A 710 -3.61 37.31 -16.25
CA ALA A 710 -4.83 36.52 -16.43
C ALA A 710 -5.86 36.68 -15.30
N LEU A 711 -5.45 37.17 -14.13
CA LEU A 711 -6.37 37.42 -12.98
C LEU A 711 -7.40 38.56 -13.22
N GLY A 712 -7.31 39.29 -14.35
CA GLY A 712 -8.28 40.30 -14.75
C GLY A 712 -8.30 41.58 -13.87
N PRO A 713 -9.18 42.52 -14.14
CA PRO A 713 -9.23 43.84 -13.48
C PRO A 713 -10.06 43.84 -12.18
N ALA A 714 -9.95 42.82 -11.31
CA ALA A 714 -10.62 42.82 -10.02
C ALA A 714 -9.90 43.73 -9.04
N ASP A 715 -10.68 44.54 -8.28
CA ASP A 715 -10.14 45.49 -7.31
C ASP A 715 -9.85 44.89 -5.92
N ASP A 716 -10.46 43.74 -5.58
CA ASP A 716 -10.34 43.07 -4.28
C ASP A 716 -9.77 41.64 -4.42
N PHE A 717 -8.70 41.34 -3.68
CA PHE A 717 -8.06 40.02 -3.59
C PHE A 717 -8.22 39.44 -2.19
N LEU A 718 -8.52 38.13 -2.12
CA LEU A 718 -8.52 37.36 -0.88
C LEU A 718 -7.55 36.18 -1.03
N LEU A 719 -6.48 36.18 -0.25
CA LEU A 719 -5.52 35.09 -0.13
C LEU A 719 -5.88 34.25 1.09
N VAL A 720 -5.94 32.96 0.95
CA VAL A 720 -6.35 32.04 2.02
C VAL A 720 -5.31 30.96 2.17
N ASP A 721 -4.75 30.80 3.38
CA ASP A 721 -3.94 29.66 3.74
C ASP A 721 -4.84 28.45 4.00
N GLY A 722 -4.84 27.50 3.07
CA GLY A 722 -5.77 26.38 3.08
C GLY A 722 -5.62 25.47 4.30
N TYR A 723 -4.39 25.11 4.67
CA TYR A 723 -4.19 24.23 5.82
C TYR A 723 -4.39 24.93 7.15
N ASN A 724 -3.99 26.19 7.27
CA ASN A 724 -4.25 26.99 8.45
C ASN A 724 -5.75 27.10 8.73
N ILE A 725 -6.56 27.31 7.70
CA ILE A 725 -8.03 27.36 7.83
C ILE A 725 -8.61 25.97 8.13
N ILE A 726 -8.17 24.91 7.47
CA ILE A 726 -8.66 23.53 7.74
C ILE A 726 -8.44 23.17 9.21
N PHE A 727 -7.29 23.49 9.78
CA PHE A 727 -6.98 23.15 11.17
C PHE A 727 -7.56 24.12 12.20
N ALA A 728 -8.00 25.31 11.77
CA ALA A 728 -8.62 26.31 12.63
C ALA A 728 -10.15 26.17 12.75
N TRP A 729 -10.84 25.57 11.77
CA TRP A 729 -12.28 25.38 11.78
C TRP A 729 -12.62 23.98 12.29
N ASP A 730 -13.38 23.87 13.38
CA ASP A 730 -13.61 22.59 14.07
C ASP A 730 -14.19 21.50 13.15
N GLU A 731 -15.14 21.84 12.26
CA GLU A 731 -15.76 20.89 11.34
C GLU A 731 -14.77 20.38 10.29
N LEU A 732 -13.90 21.24 9.76
CA LEU A 732 -12.86 20.86 8.80
C LEU A 732 -11.73 20.10 9.47
N LYS A 733 -11.41 20.46 10.72
CA LYS A 733 -10.41 19.77 11.52
C LYS A 733 -10.84 18.33 11.82
N GLU A 734 -12.08 18.10 12.23
CA GLU A 734 -12.62 16.75 12.41
C GLU A 734 -12.57 15.94 11.10
N LEU A 735 -12.93 16.54 9.98
CA LEU A 735 -12.83 15.90 8.66
C LEU A 735 -11.37 15.60 8.28
N SER A 736 -10.43 16.48 8.65
CA SER A 736 -9.01 16.26 8.34
C SER A 736 -8.40 15.07 9.07
N HIS A 737 -8.93 14.69 10.23
CA HIS A 737 -8.52 13.45 10.93
C HIS A 737 -8.94 12.18 10.18
N THR A 738 -9.98 12.26 9.35
CA THR A 738 -10.45 11.13 8.54
C THR A 738 -9.82 11.14 7.14
N SER A 739 -9.77 12.30 6.49
CA SER A 739 -9.17 12.49 5.17
C SER A 739 -8.87 13.98 4.93
N LEU A 740 -7.60 14.29 4.77
CA LEU A 740 -7.15 15.66 4.48
C LEU A 740 -7.64 16.15 3.11
N ASP A 741 -7.78 15.24 2.14
CA ASP A 741 -8.31 15.55 0.81
C ASP A 741 -9.79 15.92 0.87
N THR A 742 -10.57 15.23 1.69
CA THR A 742 -11.98 15.56 1.91
C THR A 742 -12.13 16.94 2.54
N ALA A 743 -11.31 17.25 3.55
CA ALA A 743 -11.32 18.58 4.18
C ALA A 743 -10.94 19.68 3.19
N ARG A 744 -9.97 19.45 2.29
CA ARG A 744 -9.62 20.37 1.21
C ARG A 744 -10.79 20.64 0.28
N HIS A 745 -11.47 19.58 -0.20
CA HIS A 745 -12.59 19.73 -1.12
C HIS A 745 -13.78 20.45 -0.49
N VAL A 746 -14.07 20.17 0.78
CA VAL A 746 -15.13 20.90 1.50
C VAL A 746 -14.78 22.39 1.62
N LEU A 747 -13.55 22.72 2.00
CA LEU A 747 -13.09 24.11 2.05
C LEU A 747 -13.17 24.78 0.67
N MET A 748 -12.72 24.10 -0.39
CA MET A 748 -12.79 24.64 -1.76
C MET A 748 -14.22 24.97 -2.19
N ASN A 749 -15.19 24.09 -1.90
CA ASN A 749 -16.59 24.32 -2.23
C ASN A 749 -17.21 25.47 -1.42
N LEU A 750 -16.93 25.55 -0.11
CA LEU A 750 -17.36 26.68 0.73
C LEU A 750 -16.82 28.02 0.21
N LEU A 751 -15.56 28.04 -0.20
CA LEU A 751 -14.91 29.22 -0.73
C LEU A 751 -15.38 29.59 -2.13
N CYS A 752 -15.82 28.64 -2.96
CA CYS A 752 -16.48 28.92 -4.24
C CYS A 752 -17.80 29.67 -4.01
N ASN A 753 -18.63 29.19 -3.07
CA ASN A 753 -19.88 29.86 -2.71
C ASN A 753 -19.65 31.28 -2.16
N TYR A 754 -18.69 31.42 -1.26
CA TYR A 754 -18.29 32.68 -0.69
C TYR A 754 -17.80 33.68 -1.76
N GLN A 755 -16.94 33.22 -2.67
CA GLN A 755 -16.43 34.01 -3.79
C GLN A 755 -17.59 34.50 -4.71
N GLY A 756 -18.51 33.58 -5.05
CA GLY A 756 -19.69 33.89 -5.86
C GLY A 756 -20.56 34.98 -5.22
N TYR A 757 -20.74 34.95 -3.90
CA TYR A 757 -21.49 35.93 -3.13
C TYR A 757 -20.75 37.27 -3.03
N ARG A 758 -19.46 37.28 -2.70
CA ARG A 758 -18.65 38.51 -2.49
C ARG A 758 -18.13 39.13 -3.78
N GLY A 759 -17.87 38.40 -4.84
CA GLY A 759 -17.35 38.87 -6.12
C GLY A 759 -15.88 39.30 -6.10
N CYS A 760 -15.07 38.79 -5.14
CA CYS A 760 -13.64 39.07 -5.04
C CYS A 760 -12.82 38.02 -5.84
N THR A 761 -11.54 38.29 -6.14
CA THR A 761 -10.62 37.25 -6.65
C THR A 761 -10.04 36.49 -5.47
N LEU A 762 -10.40 35.19 -5.35
CA LEU A 762 -9.98 34.33 -4.26
C LEU A 762 -8.87 33.37 -4.73
N ILE A 763 -7.75 33.36 -3.98
CA ILE A 763 -6.60 32.48 -4.20
C ILE A 763 -6.39 31.64 -2.94
N LEU A 764 -6.60 30.35 -3.06
CA LEU A 764 -6.42 29.37 -2.00
C LEU A 764 -5.05 28.70 -2.15
N VAL A 765 -4.22 28.76 -1.13
CA VAL A 765 -2.84 28.25 -1.17
C VAL A 765 -2.69 27.02 -0.28
N PHE A 766 -2.09 25.96 -0.82
CA PHE A 766 -1.77 24.74 -0.10
C PHE A 766 -0.29 24.41 -0.18
N ASP A 767 0.30 23.94 0.92
CA ASP A 767 1.67 23.44 0.95
C ASP A 767 1.83 22.15 0.15
N ALA A 768 2.81 22.10 -0.74
CA ALA A 768 3.07 20.98 -1.65
C ALA A 768 3.49 19.68 -0.94
N TYR A 769 4.15 19.75 0.24
CA TYR A 769 4.63 18.55 0.93
C TYR A 769 3.52 17.64 1.46
N LYS A 770 2.29 18.12 1.49
CA LYS A 770 1.07 17.36 1.87
C LYS A 770 0.26 16.86 0.67
N VAL A 771 0.75 17.09 -0.57
CA VAL A 771 0.03 16.71 -1.80
C VAL A 771 0.93 15.83 -2.68
N PRO A 772 0.55 14.56 -2.95
CA PRO A 772 1.38 13.62 -3.73
C PRO A 772 1.64 14.01 -5.19
N GLN A 773 0.84 14.91 -5.76
CA GLN A 773 0.96 15.33 -7.17
C GLN A 773 0.64 16.83 -7.24
N GLY A 774 1.57 17.65 -7.74
CA GLY A 774 1.27 19.06 -7.98
C GLY A 774 2.30 20.09 -7.51
N LEU A 775 3.59 19.75 -7.58
CA LEU A 775 4.67 20.69 -7.23
C LEU A 775 4.64 21.95 -8.10
N GLY A 776 4.25 23.08 -7.51
CA GLY A 776 4.29 24.40 -8.14
C GLY A 776 3.19 24.63 -9.19
N SER A 777 2.04 23.94 -9.10
CA SER A 777 0.92 24.13 -10.03
C SER A 777 -0.05 25.18 -9.54
N VAL A 778 -0.65 25.89 -10.50
CA VAL A 778 -1.77 26.79 -10.29
C VAL A 778 -2.96 26.25 -11.06
N GLU A 779 -4.04 25.99 -10.38
CA GLU A 779 -5.26 25.42 -10.96
C GLU A 779 -6.44 26.37 -10.76
N LYS A 780 -7.34 26.40 -11.73
CA LYS A 780 -8.62 27.11 -11.55
C LYS A 780 -9.70 26.09 -11.17
N TYR A 781 -10.19 26.18 -9.95
CA TYR A 781 -11.30 25.38 -9.46
C TYR A 781 -12.57 26.22 -9.46
N HIS A 782 -13.50 25.94 -10.39
CA HIS A 782 -14.70 26.75 -10.63
C HIS A 782 -14.38 28.25 -10.77
N ASN A 783 -14.68 29.04 -9.74
CA ASN A 783 -14.51 30.49 -9.68
C ASN A 783 -13.34 30.95 -8.79
N ILE A 784 -12.62 30.03 -8.14
CA ILE A 784 -11.43 30.31 -7.33
C ILE A 784 -10.14 29.80 -7.98
N HIS A 785 -9.01 30.35 -7.56
CA HIS A 785 -7.69 29.88 -7.95
C HIS A 785 -7.06 29.09 -6.81
N ILE A 786 -6.50 27.90 -7.10
CA ILE A 786 -5.80 27.07 -6.15
C ILE A 786 -4.33 27.03 -6.53
N VAL A 787 -3.48 27.25 -5.54
CA VAL A 787 -2.04 27.22 -5.70
C VAL A 787 -1.47 26.13 -4.80
N TYR A 788 -0.69 25.21 -5.40
CA TYR A 788 0.14 24.29 -4.67
C TYR A 788 1.58 24.80 -4.70
N THR A 789 2.18 25.04 -3.53
CA THR A 789 3.52 25.60 -3.44
C THR A 789 4.60 24.64 -3.96
N ARG A 790 5.83 25.10 -4.16
CA ARG A 790 6.97 24.22 -4.51
C ARG A 790 7.51 23.52 -3.26
N GLN A 791 8.25 22.44 -3.44
CA GLN A 791 8.78 21.59 -2.35
C GLN A 791 9.64 22.35 -1.31
N ALA A 792 10.18 23.52 -1.67
CA ALA A 792 11.00 24.39 -0.81
C ALA A 792 10.30 25.70 -0.42
N GLU A 793 9.01 25.86 -0.69
CA GLU A 793 8.25 27.10 -0.42
C GLU A 793 6.98 26.76 0.38
N THR A 794 6.79 27.38 1.53
CA THR A 794 5.58 27.22 2.35
C THR A 794 4.44 28.10 1.81
N ALA A 795 3.19 27.79 2.21
CA ALA A 795 2.01 28.61 1.89
C ALA A 795 2.20 30.05 2.40
N ASP A 796 2.74 30.20 3.60
CA ASP A 796 3.04 31.51 4.22
C ASP A 796 4.01 32.34 3.34
N GLN A 797 5.11 31.74 2.89
CA GLN A 797 6.10 32.41 2.03
C GLN A 797 5.49 32.81 0.68
N TYR A 798 4.61 31.97 0.12
CA TYR A 798 3.91 32.28 -1.11
C TYR A 798 2.92 33.44 -0.94
N ILE A 799 2.13 33.42 0.13
CA ILE A 799 1.15 34.47 0.47
C ILE A 799 1.86 35.79 0.75
N GLU A 800 2.95 35.76 1.52
CA GLU A 800 3.79 36.94 1.80
C GLU A 800 4.29 37.59 0.49
N ARG A 801 4.92 36.78 -0.38
CA ARG A 801 5.42 37.27 -1.67
C ARG A 801 4.31 37.85 -2.56
N LEU A 802 3.17 37.13 -2.68
CA LEU A 802 2.06 37.57 -3.51
C LEU A 802 1.38 38.82 -2.96
N SER A 803 1.25 38.94 -1.64
CA SER A 803 0.73 40.15 -0.97
C SER A 803 1.63 41.38 -1.23
N PHE A 804 2.96 41.18 -1.26
CA PHE A 804 3.92 42.23 -1.60
C PHE A 804 3.83 42.63 -3.09
N GLU A 805 3.69 41.69 -4.02
CA GLU A 805 3.56 41.93 -5.46
C GLU A 805 2.26 42.70 -5.84
N LEU A 806 1.18 42.46 -5.09
CA LEU A 806 -0.12 43.13 -5.26
C LEU A 806 -0.20 44.46 -4.55
N ARG A 807 0.80 44.87 -3.77
CA ARG A 807 0.85 46.06 -2.95
C ARG A 807 0.62 47.37 -3.76
N GLY A 808 -0.26 48.22 -3.27
CA GLY A 808 -0.44 49.58 -3.76
C GLY A 808 -1.26 49.73 -5.04
N ARG A 809 -1.69 48.67 -5.65
CA ARG A 809 -2.56 48.66 -6.84
C ARG A 809 -3.99 48.17 -6.55
N ARG A 810 -4.17 47.35 -5.50
CA ARG A 810 -5.40 46.61 -5.23
C ARG A 810 -5.56 46.37 -3.74
N ARG A 811 -6.80 46.16 -3.27
CA ARG A 811 -7.08 45.80 -1.89
C ARG A 811 -6.81 44.30 -1.70
N VAL A 812 -5.89 43.95 -0.81
CA VAL A 812 -5.53 42.58 -0.53
C VAL A 812 -5.92 42.22 0.89
N ARG A 813 -6.71 41.15 1.06
CA ARG A 813 -7.06 40.57 2.35
C ARG A 813 -6.43 39.21 2.47
N VAL A 814 -5.96 38.83 3.68
CA VAL A 814 -5.32 37.53 3.94
C VAL A 814 -6.00 36.85 5.13
N ALA A 815 -6.48 35.65 4.92
CA ALA A 815 -7.11 34.81 5.93
C ALA A 815 -6.12 33.71 6.38
N THR A 816 -5.64 33.81 7.62
CA THR A 816 -4.71 32.88 8.27
C THR A 816 -4.91 32.84 9.79
N SER A 817 -4.54 31.74 10.45
CA SER A 817 -4.53 31.61 11.91
C SER A 817 -3.15 31.85 12.52
N ASP A 818 -2.07 31.96 11.75
CA ASP A 818 -0.71 32.12 12.25
C ASP A 818 -0.43 33.56 12.72
N ASN A 819 0.03 33.69 13.98
CA ASN A 819 0.32 35.00 14.60
C ASN A 819 1.60 35.66 14.09
N LEU A 820 2.58 34.89 13.60
CA LEU A 820 3.84 35.42 13.05
C LEU A 820 3.64 35.97 11.64
N GLU A 821 2.93 35.24 10.79
CA GLU A 821 2.55 35.65 9.45
C GLU A 821 1.71 36.95 9.48
N GLN A 822 0.88 37.12 10.49
CA GLN A 822 0.01 38.28 10.69
C GLN A 822 0.79 39.59 10.86
N LEU A 823 1.95 39.59 11.51
CA LEU A 823 2.81 40.77 11.70
C LEU A 823 3.49 41.20 10.41
N ILE A 824 3.89 40.23 9.56
CA ILE A 824 4.55 40.48 8.28
C ILE A 824 3.57 41.06 7.25
N ILE A 825 2.36 40.51 7.20
CA ILE A 825 1.29 40.93 6.30
C ILE A 825 0.86 42.37 6.56
N LEU A 826 0.73 42.79 7.84
CA LEU A 826 0.44 44.16 8.24
C LEU A 826 1.56 45.13 7.80
N GLY A 827 2.81 44.71 7.82
CA GLY A 827 3.95 45.48 7.31
C GLY A 827 3.90 45.72 5.80
N HIS A 828 3.18 44.90 5.05
CA HIS A 828 3.04 44.99 3.60
C HIS A 828 1.75 45.76 3.18
N GLY A 829 0.91 46.17 4.13
CA GLY A 829 -0.31 46.98 3.84
C GLY A 829 -1.50 46.15 3.35
N ALA A 830 -1.52 44.82 3.55
CA ALA A 830 -2.66 43.96 3.35
C ALA A 830 -3.56 43.91 4.61
N GLU A 831 -4.86 43.77 4.42
CA GLU A 831 -5.85 43.66 5.49
C GLU A 831 -5.92 42.22 5.99
N ARG A 832 -5.79 42.00 7.28
CA ARG A 832 -5.86 40.73 7.92
C ARG A 832 -7.28 40.31 8.28
N ILE A 833 -7.60 39.00 8.08
CA ILE A 833 -8.80 38.34 8.59
C ILE A 833 -8.36 37.16 9.45
N SER A 834 -8.78 37.10 10.72
CA SER A 834 -8.53 35.91 11.55
C SER A 834 -9.36 34.72 11.05
N ALA A 835 -8.87 33.49 11.26
CA ALA A 835 -9.58 32.28 10.85
C ALA A 835 -11.03 32.23 11.39
N GLN A 836 -11.24 32.66 12.63
CA GLN A 836 -12.60 32.73 13.24
C GLN A 836 -13.49 33.77 12.57
N HIS A 837 -12.96 34.96 12.32
CA HIS A 837 -13.74 36.00 11.64
C HIS A 837 -14.05 35.60 10.19
N PHE A 838 -13.12 34.93 9.54
CA PHE A 838 -13.32 34.40 8.19
C PHE A 838 -14.35 33.26 8.16
N HIS A 839 -14.37 32.39 9.18
CA HIS A 839 -15.40 31.38 9.38
C HIS A 839 -16.78 32.03 9.42
N ASP A 840 -16.95 33.03 10.31
CA ASP A 840 -18.23 33.71 10.50
C ASP A 840 -18.69 34.42 9.20
N GLU A 841 -17.76 35.01 8.43
CA GLU A 841 -18.10 35.65 7.14
C GLU A 841 -18.55 34.61 6.10
N VAL A 842 -17.89 33.44 6.01
CA VAL A 842 -18.19 32.39 5.04
C VAL A 842 -19.53 31.74 5.34
N TYR A 843 -19.80 31.40 6.60
CA TYR A 843 -21.07 30.79 6.99
C TYR A 843 -22.26 31.79 6.96
N ALA A 844 -22.03 33.07 7.24
CA ALA A 844 -23.04 34.10 7.02
C ALA A 844 -23.40 34.24 5.54
N ALA A 845 -22.42 34.20 4.65
CA ALA A 845 -22.65 34.20 3.20
C ALA A 845 -23.44 32.95 2.76
N GLN A 846 -23.13 31.79 3.28
CA GLN A 846 -23.85 30.55 2.98
C GLN A 846 -25.32 30.63 3.44
N ALA A 847 -25.56 31.08 4.66
CA ALA A 847 -26.92 31.26 5.19
C ALA A 847 -27.76 32.24 4.36
N GLU A 848 -27.15 33.32 3.85
CA GLU A 848 -27.85 34.29 3.00
C GLU A 848 -28.16 33.68 1.62
N ILE A 849 -27.25 32.91 1.01
CA ILE A 849 -27.50 32.15 -0.22
C ILE A 849 -28.68 31.20 -0.03
N ASP A 850 -28.70 30.45 1.07
CA ASP A 850 -29.77 29.51 1.40
C ASP A 850 -31.11 30.19 1.61
N ARG A 851 -31.11 31.40 2.23
CA ARG A 851 -32.31 32.24 2.41
C ARG A 851 -32.86 32.68 1.06
N ILE A 852 -32.02 33.17 0.15
CA ILE A 852 -32.40 33.58 -1.20
C ILE A 852 -32.99 32.43 -1.99
N LEU A 853 -32.36 31.22 -1.92
CA LEU A 853 -32.84 30.02 -2.59
C LEU A 853 -34.20 29.55 -2.05
N THR A 854 -34.40 29.61 -0.72
CA THR A 854 -35.65 29.22 -0.07
C THR A 854 -36.80 30.17 -0.45
N GLN A 855 -36.55 31.48 -0.46
CA GLN A 855 -37.55 32.47 -0.88
C GLN A 855 -37.94 32.31 -2.34
N ASN A 856 -36.99 31.98 -3.21
CA ASN A 856 -37.27 31.79 -4.63
C ASN A 856 -38.09 30.52 -4.89
N ASN A 857 -37.75 29.43 -4.16
CA ASN A 857 -38.50 28.17 -4.22
C ASN A 857 -39.96 28.33 -3.69
N GLN A 858 -40.15 29.14 -2.68
CA GLN A 858 -41.50 29.46 -2.16
C GLN A 858 -42.32 30.26 -3.15
N LYS A 859 -41.67 31.20 -3.89
CA LYS A 859 -42.34 32.01 -4.93
C LYS A 859 -42.68 31.22 -6.20
N ASN A 860 -41.89 30.16 -6.51
CA ASN A 860 -42.15 29.30 -7.68
C ASN A 860 -43.17 28.19 -7.41
N ASN A 861 -43.49 27.93 -6.11
CA ASN A 861 -44.52 26.99 -5.68
C ASN A 861 -45.85 27.62 -5.27
N ALA A 862 -45.95 28.97 -5.28
CA ALA A 862 -47.16 29.75 -5.07
C ALA A 862 -47.69 30.33 -6.41
#